data_62cdcb2127532f527b4cbf18601577ae
#
_entry.id   62cdcb2127532f527b4cbf18601577ae
#
_cell.length_a   1.000
_cell.length_b   1.000
_cell.length_c   1.000
_cell.angle_alpha   90.00
_cell.angle_beta   90.00
_cell.angle_gamma   90.00
#
_symmetry.space_group_name_H-M   'P 1'
#
loop_
_entity.id
_entity.type
_entity.pdbx_description
1 polymer ?
#
loop_
_entity_poly.entity_id
_entity_poly.type
_entity_poly.pdbx_seq_one_letter_code
_entity_poly.pdbx_strand_id
1 'polypeptide(L)'
;MAVSKLDASSTGSSLTRRQMLRRLGSGALFLAAGPVSACAAAQSLRSSSTTGPMLKAFPLADVRLLDGPFLEGQKRDEAYLLRLELDRMLHSFRANAGLEPKAPVYGGWESVSTWADIRAQGHTLGHYLSAASLMFASTGHGQMKQRVDYITRELKECQDADKTGLICAFPDKATQIENLVAGRRSIGVPWYTLHKIFVGLRDAHLLCGSALARDVLVKLADWAADVTKDMSDDQFQKMLGTEHGGMNEVLADVYTLTRQEKHLALAERFCHQAILVPLSEGRDILNGMHSNTQIPKIIGFERLHQLAGKPHYHAAAEFFWNTVTSRRSFATGGNGDNEHFFPIDEFDRHLSSAKTMETCCSHNMLRLTRLLFASNPIAAYGDYYERTLYNTILGSQDSDTGMMTYFQSTRPGYLKLFCTPLDSFWCCTGTGIENHAKYGDSIYFWGSPGGSRHDSLYVNLFISSTLNWLEKGITLRQITSFPETGKTRLEITAGSPQKFALHIRHPGWAATASVSINGVVVESSRKPGTFVVLKRRWKSGDVVDVGMPMNLRMELLPGTTDTAAVVYGPIVLVGALGHEVKPGDDLHINERTIGSVFNDPIAVPTFAGELAGIPLKIKPSGAHLTFKTDAIGRPADVTLVPYYKIAHQHYNMYWKIQNI
;
A
#
# COMPACT_ATOMS: atom_id res chain seq x y z
N MET A 1 -38.91 41.37 25.62
CA MET A 1 -39.89 42.29 24.98
C MET A 1 -40.03 41.87 23.53
N ALA A 2 -41.11 41.23 23.27
CA ALA A 2 -42.16 41.42 22.26
C ALA A 2 -41.66 41.15 20.83
N VAL A 3 -41.95 40.02 20.26
CA VAL A 3 -43.15 39.46 19.59
C VAL A 3 -43.67 40.37 18.44
N SER A 4 -43.65 39.87 17.22
CA SER A 4 -44.85 39.87 16.35
C SER A 4 -44.70 38.83 15.24
N LYS A 5 -45.72 37.98 15.15
CA LYS A 5 -46.11 37.09 14.05
C LYS A 5 -46.65 37.88 12.88
N LEU A 6 -46.58 37.35 11.68
CA LEU A 6 -47.67 37.43 10.71
C LEU A 6 -47.64 36.23 9.76
N ASP A 7 -48.78 35.54 9.72
CA ASP A 7 -49.19 34.50 8.79
C ASP A 7 -49.52 35.07 7.41
N ALA A 8 -49.36 34.25 6.35
CA ALA A 8 -50.44 34.00 5.41
C ALA A 8 -50.03 33.02 4.29
N SER A 9 -50.72 31.94 4.27
CA SER A 9 -51.19 31.00 3.27
C SER A 9 -51.12 31.40 1.78
N SER A 10 -50.70 30.43 0.90
CA SER A 10 -51.53 30.03 -0.27
C SER A 10 -50.98 28.75 -0.94
N THR A 11 -51.79 27.79 -0.98
CA THR A 11 -52.11 26.68 -1.86
C THR A 11 -51.45 26.61 -3.24
N GLY A 12 -50.93 25.39 -3.61
CA GLY A 12 -50.55 25.07 -4.98
C GLY A 12 -50.11 23.62 -5.16
N SER A 13 -51.03 22.75 -5.40
CA SER A 13 -51.09 21.40 -6.00
C SER A 13 -49.80 20.68 -6.35
N SER A 14 -49.65 19.53 -5.74
CA SER A 14 -48.71 18.43 -6.09
C SER A 14 -49.11 17.76 -7.40
N LEU A 15 -48.22 17.75 -8.38
CA LEU A 15 -48.30 16.89 -9.56
C LEU A 15 -47.57 15.56 -9.28
N THR A 16 -48.27 14.46 -9.49
CA THR A 16 -47.81 13.09 -9.27
C THR A 16 -46.84 12.63 -10.34
N ARG A 17 -45.90 11.76 -9.94
CA ARG A 17 -44.82 11.16 -10.72
C ARG A 17 -45.20 10.50 -12.07
N ARG A 18 -46.49 10.38 -12.36
CA ARG A 18 -47.04 9.75 -13.59
C ARG A 18 -47.34 10.73 -14.74
N GLN A 19 -47.29 12.03 -14.53
CA GLN A 19 -47.57 13.03 -15.57
C GLN A 19 -46.34 13.64 -16.23
N MET A 20 -45.13 13.29 -15.78
CA MET A 20 -43.85 13.78 -16.36
C MET A 20 -43.29 12.91 -17.47
N LEU A 21 -43.89 11.79 -17.80
CA LEU A 21 -43.41 10.82 -18.80
C LEU A 21 -44.11 10.84 -20.17
N ARG A 22 -44.88 11.87 -20.47
CA ARG A 22 -45.53 12.03 -21.78
C ARG A 22 -45.35 13.39 -22.40
N ARG A 23 -44.13 13.80 -22.70
CA ARG A 23 -43.79 14.77 -23.77
C ARG A 23 -42.27 14.84 -23.87
N LEU A 24 -41.74 14.16 -24.87
CA LEU A 24 -40.56 14.53 -25.68
C LEU A 24 -40.29 13.38 -26.63
N GLY A 25 -40.92 13.46 -27.78
CA GLY A 25 -40.55 12.70 -28.95
C GLY A 25 -39.78 13.60 -29.90
N SER A 26 -38.85 12.96 -30.59
CA SER A 26 -38.23 13.33 -31.86
C SER A 26 -37.13 14.39 -31.86
N GLY A 27 -35.90 13.97 -32.19
CA GLY A 27 -35.02 14.72 -33.04
C GLY A 27 -33.60 14.91 -32.56
N ALA A 28 -32.69 14.34 -33.37
CA ALA A 28 -31.31 14.71 -33.58
C ALA A 28 -30.24 13.83 -32.92
N LEU A 29 -29.60 12.98 -33.76
CA LEU A 29 -28.28 12.39 -33.56
C LEU A 29 -27.24 13.51 -33.39
N PHE A 30 -26.54 13.51 -32.25
CA PHE A 30 -25.22 14.07 -32.13
C PHE A 30 -24.33 13.05 -31.43
N LEU A 31 -23.34 12.56 -32.18
CA LEU A 31 -22.22 11.79 -31.66
C LEU A 31 -21.34 12.74 -30.83
N ALA A 32 -21.48 12.66 -29.51
CA ALA A 32 -20.51 13.24 -28.58
C ALA A 32 -19.89 12.06 -27.80
N ALA A 33 -18.59 11.84 -28.02
CA ALA A 33 -17.78 10.94 -27.20
C ALA A 33 -17.74 11.52 -25.77
N GLY A 34 -18.54 10.96 -24.89
CA GLY A 34 -18.50 11.26 -23.47
C GLY A 34 -17.37 10.50 -22.78
N PRO A 35 -16.89 10.96 -21.62
CA PRO A 35 -15.82 10.29 -20.87
C PRO A 35 -16.27 8.90 -20.48
N VAL A 36 -15.38 7.93 -20.70
CA VAL A 36 -15.58 6.55 -20.26
C VAL A 36 -15.53 6.55 -18.73
N SER A 37 -16.68 6.73 -18.10
CA SER A 37 -16.89 6.32 -16.71
C SER A 37 -16.64 4.83 -16.65
N ALA A 38 -15.60 4.42 -15.94
CA ALA A 38 -15.40 3.04 -15.54
C ALA A 38 -16.48 2.68 -14.50
N CYS A 39 -17.73 2.57 -14.95
CA CYS A 39 -18.78 1.88 -14.21
C CYS A 39 -18.51 0.39 -14.40
N ALA A 40 -17.73 -0.20 -13.49
CA ALA A 40 -17.60 -1.64 -13.39
C ALA A 40 -18.99 -2.23 -13.20
N ALA A 41 -19.44 -2.96 -14.18
CA ALA A 41 -20.64 -3.80 -14.06
C ALA A 41 -20.41 -4.75 -12.88
N ALA A 42 -21.10 -4.50 -11.78
CA ALA A 42 -21.23 -5.45 -10.68
C ALA A 42 -22.01 -6.66 -11.20
N GLN A 43 -21.30 -7.60 -11.83
CA GLN A 43 -21.83 -8.94 -12.02
C GLN A 43 -21.83 -9.61 -10.66
N SER A 44 -23.01 -9.84 -10.11
CA SER A 44 -23.20 -10.68 -8.94
C SER A 44 -22.67 -12.09 -9.22
N LEU A 45 -21.42 -12.33 -8.88
CA LEU A 45 -20.86 -13.67 -8.85
C LEU A 45 -21.38 -14.34 -7.58
N ARG A 46 -22.23 -15.34 -7.77
CA ARG A 46 -22.65 -16.25 -6.69
C ARG A 46 -21.40 -16.88 -6.11
N SER A 47 -21.07 -16.57 -4.85
CA SER A 47 -19.96 -17.15 -4.13
C SER A 47 -20.18 -18.65 -3.98
N SER A 48 -19.34 -19.45 -4.62
CA SER A 48 -19.15 -20.85 -4.23
C SER A 48 -18.37 -20.83 -2.91
N SER A 49 -18.90 -21.42 -1.87
CA SER A 49 -18.28 -21.53 -0.55
C SER A 49 -17.07 -22.47 -0.59
N THR A 50 -15.94 -21.96 -1.06
CA THR A 50 -14.64 -22.58 -0.81
C THR A 50 -13.92 -21.70 0.21
N THR A 51 -13.72 -22.23 1.41
CA THR A 51 -12.89 -21.62 2.44
C THR A 51 -11.43 -21.56 1.97
N GLY A 52 -10.87 -20.37 1.85
CA GLY A 52 -9.47 -20.13 1.47
C GLY A 52 -9.30 -19.31 0.20
N PRO A 53 -8.11 -18.70 0.00
CA PRO A 53 -7.82 -17.92 -1.20
C PRO A 53 -7.75 -18.79 -2.45
N MET A 54 -8.25 -18.28 -3.59
CA MET A 54 -8.16 -18.94 -4.89
C MET A 54 -6.72 -19.03 -5.40
N LEU A 55 -5.92 -18.02 -5.12
CA LEU A 55 -4.53 -17.95 -5.53
C LEU A 55 -3.60 -17.79 -4.31
N LYS A 56 -2.34 -18.17 -4.52
CA LYS A 56 -1.25 -17.91 -3.58
C LYS A 56 -0.15 -17.14 -4.30
N ALA A 57 0.41 -16.13 -3.65
CA ALA A 57 1.63 -15.51 -4.12
C ALA A 57 2.79 -16.52 -3.98
N PHE A 58 3.75 -16.46 -4.90
CA PHE A 58 4.98 -17.24 -4.74
C PHE A 58 5.76 -16.73 -3.52
N PRO A 59 6.44 -17.64 -2.79
CA PRO A 59 7.37 -17.24 -1.75
C PRO A 59 8.43 -16.29 -2.29
N LEU A 60 8.82 -15.28 -1.50
CA LEU A 60 9.91 -14.36 -1.89
C LEU A 60 11.22 -15.11 -2.19
N ALA A 61 11.45 -16.25 -1.53
CA ALA A 61 12.63 -17.08 -1.77
C ALA A 61 12.69 -17.65 -3.20
N ASP A 62 11.55 -17.78 -3.87
CA ASP A 62 11.43 -18.29 -5.24
C ASP A 62 11.50 -17.20 -6.31
N VAL A 63 11.46 -15.93 -5.90
CA VAL A 63 11.50 -14.76 -6.78
C VAL A 63 12.78 -13.96 -6.55
N ARG A 64 13.55 -13.70 -7.60
CA ARG A 64 14.75 -12.85 -7.55
C ARG A 64 14.61 -11.71 -8.52
N LEU A 65 14.83 -10.49 -8.04
CA LEU A 65 14.87 -9.31 -8.88
C LEU A 65 16.09 -9.35 -9.80
N LEU A 66 15.93 -8.84 -11.00
CA LEU A 66 17.00 -8.56 -11.97
C LEU A 66 17.21 -7.05 -12.05
N ASP A 67 18.24 -6.61 -12.81
CA ASP A 67 18.60 -5.21 -12.92
C ASP A 67 17.39 -4.32 -13.23
N GLY A 68 17.32 -3.19 -12.54
CA GLY A 68 16.25 -2.21 -12.64
C GLY A 68 16.03 -1.44 -11.34
N PRO A 69 15.10 -0.48 -11.35
CA PRO A 69 14.92 0.46 -10.25
C PRO A 69 14.53 -0.23 -8.92
N PHE A 70 13.84 -1.37 -8.99
CA PHE A 70 13.45 -2.12 -7.80
C PHE A 70 14.62 -2.83 -7.14
N LEU A 71 15.52 -3.44 -7.93
CA LEU A 71 16.75 -4.03 -7.39
C LEU A 71 17.65 -2.97 -6.75
N GLU A 72 17.79 -1.82 -7.38
CA GLU A 72 18.58 -0.71 -6.82
C GLU A 72 17.95 -0.17 -5.53
N GLY A 73 16.62 -0.04 -5.48
CA GLY A 73 15.90 0.32 -4.25
C GLY A 73 16.11 -0.70 -3.13
N GLN A 74 16.06 -2.00 -3.44
CA GLN A 74 16.31 -3.08 -2.49
C GLN A 74 17.75 -3.06 -1.94
N LYS A 75 18.75 -2.81 -2.79
CA LYS A 75 20.16 -2.71 -2.35
C LYS A 75 20.39 -1.54 -1.40
N ARG A 76 19.77 -0.37 -1.66
CA ARG A 76 19.87 0.78 -0.76
C ARG A 76 19.26 0.48 0.61
N ASP A 77 18.12 -0.19 0.62
CA ASP A 77 17.44 -0.59 1.85
C ASP A 77 18.26 -1.64 2.63
N GLU A 78 18.83 -2.63 1.94
CA GLU A 78 19.73 -3.62 2.54
C GLU A 78 20.92 -2.94 3.24
N ALA A 79 21.55 -1.97 2.58
CA ALA A 79 22.65 -1.20 3.15
C ALA A 79 22.22 -0.40 4.40
N TYR A 80 21.02 0.17 4.39
CA TYR A 80 20.49 0.87 5.57
C TYR A 80 20.19 -0.09 6.71
N LEU A 81 19.54 -1.24 6.45
CA LEU A 81 19.27 -2.27 7.46
C LEU A 81 20.56 -2.77 8.13
N LEU A 82 21.64 -2.97 7.36
CA LEU A 82 22.94 -3.41 7.89
C LEU A 82 23.61 -2.35 8.78
N ARG A 83 23.35 -1.07 8.56
CA ARG A 83 23.92 0.05 9.28
C ARG A 83 23.35 0.23 10.68
N LEU A 84 22.11 -0.24 10.92
CA LEU A 84 21.42 -0.05 12.19
C LEU A 84 21.99 -0.97 13.28
N GLU A 85 22.21 -0.41 14.47
CA GLU A 85 22.74 -1.12 15.65
C GLU A 85 21.59 -1.74 16.45
N LEU A 86 21.60 -3.06 16.56
CA LEU A 86 20.46 -3.81 17.14
C LEU A 86 20.28 -3.56 18.63
N ASP A 87 21.38 -3.45 19.38
CA ASP A 87 21.33 -3.23 20.83
C ASP A 87 20.70 -1.89 21.20
N ARG A 88 20.80 -0.89 20.30
CA ARG A 88 20.13 0.40 20.48
C ARG A 88 18.61 0.27 20.32
N MET A 89 18.14 -0.57 19.38
CA MET A 89 16.71 -0.87 19.23
C MET A 89 16.16 -1.72 20.38
N LEU A 90 17.00 -2.59 20.94
CA LEU A 90 16.64 -3.49 22.05
C LEU A 90 16.68 -2.83 23.42
N HIS A 91 17.22 -1.60 23.52
CA HIS A 91 17.43 -0.89 24.78
C HIS A 91 16.19 -0.91 25.69
N SER A 92 15.07 -0.39 25.20
CA SER A 92 13.85 -0.22 25.99
C SER A 92 13.14 -1.56 26.30
N PHE A 93 13.33 -2.58 25.43
CA PHE A 93 12.83 -3.94 25.72
C PHE A 93 13.57 -4.58 26.91
N ARG A 94 14.90 -4.46 26.94
CA ARG A 94 15.71 -4.98 28.05
C ARG A 94 15.39 -4.22 29.34
N ALA A 95 15.34 -2.89 29.29
CA ALA A 95 14.98 -2.05 30.43
C ALA A 95 13.60 -2.43 31.01
N ASN A 96 12.59 -2.60 30.17
CA ASN A 96 11.24 -2.98 30.60
C ASN A 96 11.15 -4.42 31.19
N ALA A 97 12.08 -5.27 30.81
CA ALA A 97 12.22 -6.62 31.36
C ALA A 97 13.07 -6.68 32.66
N GLY A 98 13.61 -5.53 33.10
CA GLY A 98 14.52 -5.47 34.25
C GLY A 98 15.95 -5.96 33.95
N LEU A 99 16.32 -6.01 32.69
CA LEU A 99 17.66 -6.39 32.21
C LEU A 99 18.47 -5.14 31.88
N GLU A 100 19.79 -5.19 32.06
CA GLU A 100 20.69 -4.11 31.69
C GLU A 100 20.68 -3.89 30.17
N PRO A 101 20.40 -2.66 29.68
CA PRO A 101 20.57 -2.31 28.27
C PRO A 101 22.03 -2.39 27.82
N LYS A 102 22.29 -2.89 26.60
CA LYS A 102 23.63 -3.09 26.05
C LYS A 102 24.19 -1.86 25.32
N ALA A 103 23.32 -0.92 24.90
CA ALA A 103 23.67 0.29 24.18
C ALA A 103 22.68 1.42 24.49
N PRO A 104 23.02 2.69 24.22
CA PRO A 104 22.07 3.81 24.36
C PRO A 104 20.91 3.67 23.37
N VAL A 105 19.72 4.12 23.77
CA VAL A 105 18.53 4.12 22.90
C VAL A 105 18.73 5.02 21.67
N TYR A 106 18.06 4.72 20.57
CA TYR A 106 17.96 5.60 19.42
C TYR A 106 17.13 6.85 19.72
N GLY A 107 17.29 7.89 18.89
CA GLY A 107 16.47 9.10 18.92
C GLY A 107 15.09 8.91 18.29
N GLY A 108 14.43 10.02 17.96
CA GLY A 108 13.13 10.03 17.31
C GLY A 108 12.05 9.33 18.13
N TRP A 109 11.20 8.56 17.47
CA TRP A 109 10.10 7.85 18.14
C TRP A 109 10.53 6.69 19.04
N GLU A 110 11.79 6.28 19.00
CA GLU A 110 12.30 5.25 19.92
C GLU A 110 12.76 5.84 21.27
N SER A 111 12.95 7.16 21.37
CA SER A 111 13.17 7.86 22.63
C SER A 111 11.84 8.35 23.23
N VAL A 112 11.88 8.95 24.43
CA VAL A 112 10.71 9.63 24.98
C VAL A 112 10.43 10.87 24.14
N SER A 113 9.53 10.77 23.19
CA SER A 113 9.15 11.87 22.33
C SER A 113 8.31 12.87 23.10
N THR A 114 8.69 14.14 22.99
CA THR A 114 7.91 15.26 23.52
C THR A 114 6.94 15.81 22.47
N TRP A 115 7.05 15.33 21.22
CA TRP A 115 6.32 15.92 20.10
C TRP A 115 4.83 15.58 20.08
N ALA A 116 4.47 14.32 20.21
CA ALA A 116 3.09 13.88 20.08
C ALA A 116 2.62 12.98 21.26
N ASP A 117 3.51 12.68 22.20
CA ASP A 117 3.27 11.72 23.29
C ASP A 117 2.65 10.38 22.80
N ILE A 118 3.07 9.94 21.60
CA ILE A 118 2.53 8.74 20.94
C ILE A 118 2.91 7.48 21.72
N ARG A 119 4.05 7.50 22.41
CA ARG A 119 4.58 6.37 23.20
C ARG A 119 4.60 5.06 22.41
N ALA A 120 5.20 5.13 21.20
CA ALA A 120 5.31 4.00 20.26
C ALA A 120 6.67 3.30 20.32
N GLN A 121 7.45 3.50 21.38
CA GLN A 121 8.78 2.89 21.54
C GLN A 121 8.71 1.38 21.32
N GLY A 122 9.62 0.86 20.50
CA GLY A 122 9.72 -0.54 20.14
C GLY A 122 9.02 -0.94 18.83
N HIS A 123 8.22 -0.05 18.22
CA HIS A 123 7.58 -0.36 16.94
C HIS A 123 8.63 -0.56 15.83
N THR A 124 9.73 0.21 15.84
CA THR A 124 10.80 0.10 14.84
C THR A 124 11.49 -1.25 14.89
N LEU A 125 11.72 -1.83 16.08
CA LEU A 125 12.28 -3.18 16.19
C LEU A 125 11.38 -4.24 15.51
N GLY A 126 10.05 -4.10 15.68
CA GLY A 126 9.09 -4.98 15.02
C GLY A 126 9.16 -4.89 13.50
N HIS A 127 9.14 -3.66 12.97
CA HIS A 127 9.34 -3.40 11.54
C HIS A 127 10.70 -3.89 11.03
N TYR A 128 11.76 -3.65 11.80
CA TYR A 128 13.10 -4.11 11.45
C TYR A 128 13.18 -5.64 11.37
N LEU A 129 12.61 -6.34 12.33
CA LEU A 129 12.59 -7.80 12.35
C LEU A 129 11.84 -8.37 11.15
N SER A 130 10.71 -7.74 10.77
CA SER A 130 9.98 -8.06 9.55
C SER A 130 10.81 -7.76 8.30
N ALA A 131 11.37 -6.54 8.18
CA ALA A 131 12.16 -6.11 7.02
C ALA A 131 13.40 -6.98 6.81
N ALA A 132 14.16 -7.30 7.88
CA ALA A 132 15.32 -8.18 7.79
C ALA A 132 14.95 -9.61 7.37
N SER A 133 13.80 -10.10 7.84
CA SER A 133 13.25 -11.40 7.41
C SER A 133 12.84 -11.41 5.95
N LEU A 134 12.16 -10.35 5.49
CA LEU A 134 11.78 -10.14 4.09
C LEU A 134 13.02 -10.00 3.19
N MET A 135 14.03 -9.25 3.63
CA MET A 135 15.29 -9.06 2.90
C MET A 135 16.04 -10.38 2.77
N PHE A 136 16.13 -11.18 3.84
CA PHE A 136 16.71 -12.52 3.77
C PHE A 136 15.97 -13.42 2.77
N ALA A 137 14.65 -13.47 2.84
CA ALA A 137 13.85 -14.25 1.89
C ALA A 137 14.05 -13.79 0.45
N SER A 138 14.10 -12.48 0.20
CA SER A 138 14.24 -11.90 -1.13
C SER A 138 15.63 -12.06 -1.74
N THR A 139 16.70 -12.04 -0.92
CA THR A 139 18.09 -11.97 -1.40
C THR A 139 18.93 -13.22 -1.05
N GLY A 140 18.58 -13.91 0.03
CA GLY A 140 19.40 -14.97 0.63
C GLY A 140 20.58 -14.46 1.46
N HIS A 141 20.65 -13.14 1.76
CA HIS A 141 21.79 -12.52 2.46
C HIS A 141 21.91 -13.01 3.91
N GLY A 142 22.92 -13.83 4.20
CA GLY A 142 23.06 -14.53 5.48
C GLY A 142 23.16 -13.62 6.71
N GLN A 143 23.72 -12.41 6.61
CA GLN A 143 23.80 -11.47 7.73
C GLN A 143 22.40 -11.00 8.18
N MET A 144 21.43 -10.89 7.27
CA MET A 144 20.05 -10.56 7.65
C MET A 144 19.47 -11.64 8.57
N LYS A 145 19.66 -12.92 8.24
CA LYS A 145 19.24 -14.01 9.10
C LYS A 145 19.95 -14.00 10.46
N GLN A 146 21.26 -13.75 10.48
CA GLN A 146 22.00 -13.65 11.75
C GLN A 146 21.45 -12.54 12.66
N ARG A 147 21.08 -11.40 12.09
CA ARG A 147 20.46 -10.27 12.81
C ARG A 147 19.07 -10.62 13.33
N VAL A 148 18.25 -11.31 12.53
CA VAL A 148 16.95 -11.85 12.95
C VAL A 148 17.11 -12.84 14.11
N ASP A 149 18.05 -13.78 14.01
CA ASP A 149 18.32 -14.76 15.06
C ASP A 149 18.83 -14.10 16.36
N TYR A 150 19.65 -13.04 16.25
CA TYR A 150 20.11 -12.25 17.39
C TYR A 150 18.96 -11.56 18.11
N ILE A 151 18.15 -10.77 17.39
CA ILE A 151 16.98 -10.07 17.95
C ILE A 151 16.05 -11.07 18.62
N THR A 152 15.77 -12.19 17.98
CA THR A 152 14.87 -13.21 18.51
C THR A 152 15.35 -13.78 19.85
N ARG A 153 16.68 -14.03 20.00
CA ARG A 153 17.27 -14.46 21.27
C ARG A 153 17.14 -13.40 22.36
N GLU A 154 17.41 -12.14 22.06
CA GLU A 154 17.27 -11.01 22.99
C GLU A 154 15.82 -10.84 23.45
N LEU A 155 14.87 -10.90 22.52
CA LEU A 155 13.44 -10.83 22.86
C LEU A 155 12.99 -12.01 23.72
N LYS A 156 13.55 -13.21 23.50
CA LYS A 156 13.32 -14.39 24.34
C LYS A 156 13.84 -14.17 25.76
N GLU A 157 15.06 -13.62 25.90
CA GLU A 157 15.65 -13.27 27.20
C GLU A 157 14.76 -12.27 27.94
N CYS A 158 14.28 -11.22 27.27
CA CYS A 158 13.35 -10.25 27.82
C CYS A 158 12.03 -10.91 28.26
N GLN A 159 11.46 -11.80 27.46
CA GLN A 159 10.22 -12.50 27.77
C GLN A 159 10.38 -13.43 28.99
N ASP A 160 11.52 -14.10 29.12
CA ASP A 160 11.79 -14.99 30.26
C ASP A 160 12.03 -14.22 31.57
N ALA A 161 12.63 -13.04 31.47
CA ALA A 161 12.85 -12.16 32.61
C ALA A 161 11.54 -11.53 33.12
N ASP A 162 10.65 -11.14 32.22
CA ASP A 162 9.31 -10.56 32.54
C ASP A 162 8.38 -11.58 33.18
N LYS A 163 8.47 -12.85 32.81
CA LYS A 163 7.68 -14.00 33.33
C LYS A 163 6.19 -14.00 32.98
N THR A 164 5.64 -12.89 32.48
CA THR A 164 4.21 -12.81 32.10
C THR A 164 3.94 -13.30 30.68
N GLY A 165 4.96 -13.33 29.84
CA GLY A 165 4.86 -13.59 28.42
C GLY A 165 4.87 -12.31 27.57
N LEU A 166 4.70 -11.13 28.19
CA LEU A 166 4.75 -9.84 27.53
C LEU A 166 6.17 -9.50 27.09
N ILE A 167 6.27 -8.86 25.94
CA ILE A 167 7.47 -8.20 25.44
C ILE A 167 7.06 -6.80 24.96
N CYS A 168 7.59 -5.75 25.56
CA CYS A 168 7.27 -4.38 25.16
C CYS A 168 8.41 -3.40 25.47
N ALA A 169 8.43 -2.28 24.76
CA ALA A 169 9.40 -1.21 24.94
C ALA A 169 8.75 0.14 25.30
N PHE A 170 7.42 0.24 25.25
CA PHE A 170 6.73 1.48 25.59
C PHE A 170 6.88 1.82 27.07
N PRO A 171 6.98 3.13 27.41
CA PRO A 171 7.15 3.58 28.79
C PRO A 171 5.88 3.33 29.61
N ASP A 172 6.01 3.43 30.95
CA ASP A 172 4.89 3.26 31.88
C ASP A 172 4.09 1.96 31.69
N LYS A 173 4.80 0.86 31.39
CA LYS A 173 4.25 -0.47 31.08
C LYS A 173 3.04 -0.84 31.95
N ALA A 174 3.18 -0.74 33.28
CA ALA A 174 2.13 -1.13 34.21
C ALA A 174 0.84 -0.30 34.04
N THR A 175 0.97 1.02 33.97
CA THR A 175 -0.16 1.94 33.77
C THR A 175 -0.81 1.75 32.41
N GLN A 176 -0.02 1.53 31.35
CA GLN A 176 -0.53 1.28 30.02
C GLN A 176 -1.37 0.00 29.97
N ILE A 177 -0.87 -1.09 30.56
CA ILE A 177 -1.60 -2.36 30.62
C ILE A 177 -2.86 -2.23 31.49
N GLU A 178 -2.78 -1.56 32.64
CA GLU A 178 -3.97 -1.31 33.49
C GLU A 178 -5.06 -0.54 32.74
N ASN A 179 -4.70 0.54 32.05
CA ASN A 179 -5.65 1.32 31.25
C ASN A 179 -6.28 0.50 30.12
N LEU A 180 -5.48 -0.33 29.47
CA LEU A 180 -5.91 -1.21 28.40
C LEU A 180 -6.97 -2.20 28.89
N VAL A 181 -6.69 -2.92 29.99
CA VAL A 181 -7.62 -3.91 30.60
C VAL A 181 -8.90 -3.25 31.12
N ALA A 182 -8.78 -2.04 31.68
CA ALA A 182 -9.94 -1.29 32.14
C ALA A 182 -10.80 -0.69 31.00
N GLY A 183 -10.44 -0.90 29.73
CA GLY A 183 -11.12 -0.30 28.58
C GLY A 183 -11.01 1.23 28.57
N ARG A 184 -10.02 1.79 29.26
CA ARG A 184 -9.72 3.23 29.24
C ARG A 184 -8.89 3.59 28.02
N ARG A 185 -9.02 4.83 27.56
CA ARG A 185 -8.16 5.36 26.51
C ARG A 185 -6.71 5.37 27.01
N SER A 186 -5.81 4.72 26.30
CA SER A 186 -4.38 4.78 26.62
C SER A 186 -3.79 6.14 26.21
N ILE A 187 -2.75 6.59 26.93
CA ILE A 187 -1.96 7.76 26.56
C ILE A 187 -1.08 7.45 25.34
N GLY A 188 -0.72 6.18 25.13
CA GLY A 188 0.04 5.70 23.99
C GLY A 188 -0.77 4.76 23.11
N VAL A 189 -0.08 4.05 22.26
CA VAL A 189 -0.64 3.10 21.28
C VAL A 189 -0.10 1.67 21.51
N PRO A 190 -0.32 1.06 22.70
CA PRO A 190 0.33 -0.19 23.08
C PRO A 190 0.03 -1.35 22.13
N TRP A 191 -1.23 -1.52 21.67
CA TRP A 191 -1.56 -2.57 20.71
C TRP A 191 -0.96 -2.35 19.34
N TYR A 192 -0.85 -1.10 18.88
CA TYR A 192 -0.14 -0.77 17.64
C TYR A 192 1.34 -1.20 17.73
N THR A 193 2.01 -0.85 18.82
CA THR A 193 3.43 -1.20 19.04
C THR A 193 3.61 -2.72 19.12
N LEU A 194 2.77 -3.40 19.93
CA LEU A 194 2.78 -4.85 20.06
C LEU A 194 2.52 -5.54 18.71
N HIS A 195 1.58 -5.02 17.91
CA HIS A 195 1.30 -5.56 16.58
C HIS A 195 2.57 -5.66 15.73
N LYS A 196 3.48 -4.64 15.78
CA LYS A 196 4.73 -4.70 15.01
C LYS A 196 5.66 -5.82 15.48
N ILE A 197 5.72 -6.05 16.81
CA ILE A 197 6.50 -7.16 17.38
C ILE A 197 5.91 -8.51 16.97
N PHE A 198 4.58 -8.65 17.04
CA PHE A 198 3.89 -9.85 16.56
C PHE A 198 4.22 -10.16 15.10
N VAL A 199 4.11 -9.15 14.21
CA VAL A 199 4.40 -9.29 12.78
C VAL A 199 5.87 -9.65 12.57
N GLY A 200 6.80 -8.97 13.23
CA GLY A 200 8.22 -9.26 13.12
C GLY A 200 8.58 -10.69 13.54
N LEU A 201 8.03 -11.18 14.66
CA LEU A 201 8.23 -12.56 15.12
C LEU A 201 7.59 -13.59 14.18
N ARG A 202 6.38 -13.30 13.64
CA ARG A 202 5.74 -14.13 12.62
C ARG A 202 6.63 -14.27 11.40
N ASP A 203 7.15 -13.17 10.89
CA ASP A 203 7.97 -13.13 9.68
C ASP A 203 9.33 -13.81 9.91
N ALA A 204 9.95 -13.62 11.08
CA ALA A 204 11.15 -14.34 11.48
C ALA A 204 10.93 -15.88 11.47
N HIS A 205 9.76 -16.33 11.92
CA HIS A 205 9.41 -17.76 11.84
C HIS A 205 9.18 -18.21 10.39
N LEU A 206 8.30 -17.51 9.66
CA LEU A 206 7.85 -17.96 8.33
C LEU A 206 8.93 -17.82 7.25
N LEU A 207 9.76 -16.78 7.31
CA LEU A 207 10.72 -16.43 6.26
C LEU A 207 12.16 -16.86 6.59
N CYS A 208 12.54 -16.89 7.87
CA CYS A 208 13.87 -17.31 8.30
C CYS A 208 13.89 -18.70 8.95
N GLY A 209 12.73 -19.35 9.13
CA GLY A 209 12.64 -20.68 9.74
C GLY A 209 12.93 -20.70 11.25
N SER A 210 12.82 -19.55 11.95
CA SER A 210 13.13 -19.46 13.37
C SER A 210 12.06 -20.13 14.24
N ALA A 211 12.35 -21.31 14.81
CA ALA A 211 11.47 -21.98 15.77
C ALA A 211 11.34 -21.14 17.06
N LEU A 212 12.44 -20.50 17.48
CA LEU A 212 12.46 -19.66 18.67
C LEU A 212 11.52 -18.45 18.52
N ALA A 213 11.48 -17.82 17.33
CA ALA A 213 10.56 -16.72 17.07
C ALA A 213 9.09 -17.16 17.19
N ARG A 214 8.76 -18.38 16.71
CA ARG A 214 7.43 -18.97 16.90
C ARG A 214 7.07 -19.14 18.38
N ASP A 215 8.00 -19.68 19.18
CA ASP A 215 7.75 -19.92 20.59
C ASP A 215 7.54 -18.61 21.36
N VAL A 216 8.34 -17.58 21.05
CA VAL A 216 8.18 -16.22 21.61
C VAL A 216 6.85 -15.61 21.19
N LEU A 217 6.49 -15.74 19.92
CA LEU A 217 5.23 -15.24 19.35
C LEU A 217 4.00 -15.88 20.02
N VAL A 218 4.01 -17.21 20.19
CA VAL A 218 2.90 -17.94 20.78
C VAL A 218 2.70 -17.53 22.25
N LYS A 219 3.77 -17.41 23.03
CA LYS A 219 3.69 -16.93 24.42
C LYS A 219 3.16 -15.50 24.51
N LEU A 220 3.55 -14.62 23.58
CA LEU A 220 3.02 -13.26 23.51
C LEU A 220 1.53 -13.25 23.15
N ALA A 221 1.08 -14.15 22.27
CA ALA A 221 -0.33 -14.31 21.93
C ALA A 221 -1.15 -14.88 23.08
N ASP A 222 -0.57 -15.82 23.84
CA ASP A 222 -1.18 -16.36 25.06
C ASP A 222 -1.34 -15.27 26.12
N TRP A 223 -0.32 -14.44 26.32
CA TRP A 223 -0.42 -13.26 27.19
C TRP A 223 -1.55 -12.32 26.75
N ALA A 224 -1.65 -12.02 25.45
CA ALA A 224 -2.70 -11.16 24.92
C ALA A 224 -4.11 -11.73 25.17
N ALA A 225 -4.27 -13.03 25.05
CA ALA A 225 -5.52 -13.72 25.38
C ALA A 225 -5.83 -13.64 26.87
N ASP A 226 -4.83 -13.93 27.73
CA ASP A 226 -5.01 -13.95 29.18
C ASP A 226 -5.30 -12.57 29.77
N VAL A 227 -4.60 -11.53 29.31
CA VAL A 227 -4.77 -10.16 29.81
C VAL A 227 -6.13 -9.56 29.45
N THR A 228 -6.78 -10.07 28.40
CA THR A 228 -8.07 -9.57 27.90
C THR A 228 -9.26 -10.50 28.18
N LYS A 229 -9.04 -11.66 28.81
CA LYS A 229 -10.07 -12.70 28.98
C LYS A 229 -11.30 -12.25 29.77
N ASP A 230 -11.10 -11.42 30.81
CA ASP A 230 -12.15 -10.98 31.70
C ASP A 230 -12.85 -9.69 31.24
N MET A 231 -12.41 -9.11 30.11
CA MET A 231 -13.07 -7.94 29.54
C MET A 231 -14.40 -8.31 28.90
N SER A 232 -15.46 -7.56 29.19
CA SER A 232 -16.70 -7.64 28.42
C SER A 232 -16.48 -7.20 26.96
N ASP A 233 -17.38 -7.59 26.06
CA ASP A 233 -17.28 -7.16 24.65
C ASP A 233 -17.37 -5.65 24.51
N ASP A 234 -18.20 -4.96 25.29
CA ASP A 234 -18.30 -3.50 25.29
C ASP A 234 -16.98 -2.84 25.72
N GLN A 235 -16.34 -3.37 26.78
CA GLN A 235 -15.03 -2.88 27.22
C GLN A 235 -13.97 -3.09 26.14
N PHE A 236 -14.00 -4.26 25.49
CA PHE A 236 -13.07 -4.58 24.40
C PHE A 236 -13.27 -3.64 23.21
N GLN A 237 -14.50 -3.44 22.74
CA GLN A 237 -14.79 -2.53 21.65
C GLN A 237 -14.43 -1.08 21.98
N LYS A 238 -14.62 -0.64 23.23
CA LYS A 238 -14.18 0.68 23.69
C LYS A 238 -12.66 0.83 23.67
N MET A 239 -11.92 -0.20 24.08
CA MET A 239 -10.45 -0.27 23.97
C MET A 239 -9.99 -0.11 22.53
N LEU A 240 -10.68 -0.71 21.55
CA LEU A 240 -10.37 -0.60 20.11
C LEU A 240 -10.57 0.81 19.53
N GLY A 241 -11.11 1.75 20.28
CA GLY A 241 -11.10 3.18 19.96
C GLY A 241 -9.69 3.78 19.94
N THR A 242 -8.71 3.16 20.63
CA THR A 242 -7.28 3.47 20.51
C THR A 242 -6.69 2.67 19.35
N GLU A 243 -5.70 3.23 18.64
CA GLU A 243 -5.04 2.55 17.54
C GLU A 243 -4.43 1.21 17.96
N HIS A 244 -4.72 0.16 17.19
CA HIS A 244 -4.34 -1.21 17.53
C HIS A 244 -3.70 -1.97 16.36
N GLY A 245 -3.36 -1.25 15.26
CA GLY A 245 -2.76 -1.86 14.07
C GLY A 245 -3.64 -2.98 13.49
N GLY A 246 -2.99 -4.01 12.98
CA GLY A 246 -3.62 -5.22 12.43
C GLY A 246 -3.60 -6.39 13.42
N MET A 247 -3.94 -6.15 14.69
CA MET A 247 -3.99 -7.24 15.70
C MET A 247 -4.91 -8.39 15.28
N ASN A 248 -6.04 -8.09 14.61
CA ASN A 248 -6.95 -9.09 14.08
C ASN A 248 -6.29 -9.95 12.98
N GLU A 249 -5.44 -9.37 12.12
CA GLU A 249 -4.68 -10.10 11.10
C GLU A 249 -3.64 -11.03 11.73
N VAL A 250 -2.76 -10.48 12.56
CA VAL A 250 -1.62 -11.24 13.09
C VAL A 250 -2.06 -12.36 14.04
N LEU A 251 -3.11 -12.17 14.83
CA LEU A 251 -3.67 -13.22 15.68
C LEU A 251 -4.35 -14.33 14.85
N ALA A 252 -4.98 -13.97 13.74
CA ALA A 252 -5.47 -14.95 12.77
C ALA A 252 -4.32 -15.76 12.15
N ASP A 253 -3.17 -15.14 11.89
CA ASP A 253 -1.96 -15.85 11.46
C ASP A 253 -1.41 -16.76 12.58
N VAL A 254 -1.39 -16.30 13.84
CA VAL A 254 -1.01 -17.16 14.99
C VAL A 254 -1.92 -18.38 15.08
N TYR A 255 -3.23 -18.24 14.84
CA TYR A 255 -4.12 -19.39 14.74
C TYR A 255 -3.69 -20.38 13.65
N THR A 256 -3.20 -19.92 12.50
CA THR A 256 -2.73 -20.87 11.47
C THR A 256 -1.50 -21.67 11.90
N LEU A 257 -0.68 -21.12 12.81
CA LEU A 257 0.53 -21.77 13.34
C LEU A 257 0.23 -22.71 14.52
N THR A 258 -0.79 -22.38 15.34
CA THR A 258 -1.05 -23.10 16.59
C THR A 258 -2.26 -24.02 16.53
N ARG A 259 -3.24 -23.72 15.66
CA ARG A 259 -4.57 -24.36 15.60
C ARG A 259 -5.35 -24.27 16.93
N GLN A 260 -5.02 -23.32 17.77
CA GLN A 260 -5.71 -23.08 19.04
C GLN A 260 -6.83 -22.06 18.83
N GLU A 261 -8.08 -22.47 19.05
CA GLU A 261 -9.29 -21.64 18.82
C GLU A 261 -9.27 -20.31 19.60
N LYS A 262 -8.60 -20.26 20.76
CA LYS A 262 -8.46 -19.02 21.53
C LYS A 262 -7.82 -17.89 20.74
N HIS A 263 -6.87 -18.19 19.83
CA HIS A 263 -6.21 -17.19 19.01
C HIS A 263 -7.13 -16.67 17.88
N LEU A 264 -7.94 -17.56 17.28
CA LEU A 264 -8.95 -17.14 16.31
C LEU A 264 -10.05 -16.31 16.96
N ALA A 265 -10.56 -16.75 18.11
CA ALA A 265 -11.56 -16.01 18.88
C ALA A 265 -11.04 -14.61 19.28
N LEU A 266 -9.78 -14.52 19.72
CA LEU A 266 -9.18 -13.23 20.05
C LEU A 266 -9.02 -12.35 18.78
N ALA A 267 -8.61 -12.91 17.65
CA ALA A 267 -8.55 -12.19 16.38
C ALA A 267 -9.91 -11.59 15.99
N GLU A 268 -10.99 -12.37 16.14
CA GLU A 268 -12.36 -11.89 15.90
C GLU A 268 -12.77 -10.79 16.89
N ARG A 269 -12.39 -10.87 18.16
CA ARG A 269 -12.63 -9.80 19.16
C ARG A 269 -11.92 -8.50 18.80
N PHE A 270 -10.75 -8.56 18.16
CA PHE A 270 -10.04 -7.39 17.64
C PHE A 270 -10.67 -6.78 16.37
N CYS A 271 -11.77 -7.33 15.85
CA CYS A 271 -12.55 -6.69 14.79
C CYS A 271 -13.37 -5.53 15.37
N HIS A 272 -12.96 -4.30 15.06
CA HIS A 272 -13.62 -3.07 15.51
C HIS A 272 -14.99 -2.93 14.83
N GLN A 273 -16.07 -3.21 15.58
CA GLN A 273 -17.43 -3.28 15.04
C GLN A 273 -17.93 -1.94 14.49
N ALA A 274 -17.48 -0.81 15.08
CA ALA A 274 -17.80 0.53 14.60
C ALA A 274 -17.28 0.80 13.17
N ILE A 275 -16.32 -0.01 12.69
CA ILE A 275 -15.78 0.04 11.33
C ILE A 275 -16.33 -1.11 10.46
N LEU A 276 -16.31 -2.32 11.02
CA LEU A 276 -16.73 -3.53 10.29
C LEU A 276 -18.19 -3.46 9.83
N VAL A 277 -19.10 -3.14 10.74
CA VAL A 277 -20.55 -3.17 10.44
C VAL A 277 -20.92 -2.18 9.35
N PRO A 278 -20.60 -0.87 9.46
CA PRO A 278 -20.95 0.08 8.39
C PRO A 278 -20.36 -0.30 7.03
N LEU A 279 -19.09 -0.70 7.00
CA LEU A 279 -18.43 -1.04 5.74
C LEU A 279 -19.02 -2.31 5.11
N SER A 280 -19.39 -3.32 5.90
CA SER A 280 -20.04 -4.53 5.39
C SER A 280 -21.44 -4.28 4.84
N GLU A 281 -22.09 -3.19 5.25
CA GLU A 281 -23.38 -2.70 4.75
C GLU A 281 -23.23 -1.71 3.58
N GLY A 282 -22.01 -1.47 3.09
CA GLY A 282 -21.75 -0.55 1.98
C GLY A 282 -21.87 0.93 2.36
N ARG A 283 -21.67 1.30 3.63
CA ARG A 283 -21.71 2.68 4.11
C ARG A 283 -20.30 3.26 4.26
N ASP A 284 -20.01 4.33 3.53
CA ASP A 284 -18.76 5.09 3.64
C ASP A 284 -18.83 6.04 4.86
N ILE A 285 -18.03 5.70 5.87
CA ILE A 285 -17.93 6.45 7.13
C ILE A 285 -16.54 7.09 7.32
N LEU A 286 -15.72 7.12 6.28
CA LEU A 286 -14.28 7.36 6.42
C LEU A 286 -13.93 8.84 6.64
N ASN A 287 -14.80 9.81 6.33
CA ASN A 287 -14.50 11.23 6.48
C ASN A 287 -14.01 11.58 7.89
N GLY A 288 -12.86 12.25 7.97
CA GLY A 288 -12.23 12.67 9.23
C GLY A 288 -11.56 11.53 10.03
N MET A 289 -11.61 10.28 9.55
CA MET A 289 -10.91 9.19 10.21
C MET A 289 -9.43 9.17 9.84
N HIS A 290 -8.58 8.85 10.81
CA HIS A 290 -7.16 8.61 10.59
C HIS A 290 -6.99 7.40 9.66
N SER A 291 -6.45 7.63 8.45
CA SER A 291 -6.44 6.66 7.34
C SER A 291 -5.68 5.39 7.71
N ASN A 292 -4.44 5.55 8.19
CA ASN A 292 -3.57 4.42 8.50
C ASN A 292 -4.07 3.59 9.69
N THR A 293 -4.86 4.17 10.60
CA THR A 293 -5.51 3.43 11.68
C THR A 293 -6.59 2.47 11.15
N GLN A 294 -7.27 2.82 10.04
CA GLN A 294 -8.34 1.96 9.53
C GLN A 294 -7.81 0.83 8.64
N ILE A 295 -6.88 1.10 7.73
CA ILE A 295 -6.45 0.14 6.70
C ILE A 295 -5.98 -1.21 7.30
N PRO A 296 -5.16 -1.28 8.35
CA PRO A 296 -4.74 -2.55 8.97
C PRO A 296 -5.91 -3.39 9.50
N LYS A 297 -6.97 -2.77 10.01
CA LYS A 297 -8.18 -3.47 10.46
C LYS A 297 -8.84 -4.23 9.31
N ILE A 298 -8.88 -3.58 8.13
CA ILE A 298 -9.49 -4.12 6.92
C ILE A 298 -8.67 -5.29 6.36
N ILE A 299 -7.35 -5.22 6.45
CA ILE A 299 -6.46 -6.34 6.10
C ILE A 299 -6.84 -7.57 6.96
N GLY A 300 -7.05 -7.37 8.26
CA GLY A 300 -7.48 -8.43 9.16
C GLY A 300 -8.88 -8.97 8.85
N PHE A 301 -9.82 -8.13 8.37
CA PHE A 301 -11.13 -8.62 7.92
C PHE A 301 -10.97 -9.58 6.75
N GLU A 302 -10.21 -9.20 5.71
CA GLU A 302 -10.00 -10.10 4.56
C GLU A 302 -9.26 -11.38 4.98
N ARG A 303 -8.28 -11.27 5.90
CA ARG A 303 -7.57 -12.44 6.42
C ARG A 303 -8.50 -13.40 7.17
N LEU A 304 -9.39 -12.88 8.00
CA LEU A 304 -10.40 -13.67 8.69
C LEU A 304 -11.42 -14.28 7.73
N HIS A 305 -11.80 -13.57 6.67
CA HIS A 305 -12.61 -14.17 5.61
C HIS A 305 -11.93 -15.40 4.99
N GLN A 306 -10.65 -15.29 4.64
CA GLN A 306 -9.89 -16.40 4.07
C GLN A 306 -9.78 -17.62 5.00
N LEU A 307 -9.85 -17.43 6.32
CA LEU A 307 -9.73 -18.50 7.31
C LEU A 307 -11.07 -19.06 7.78
N ALA A 308 -12.03 -18.17 8.05
CA ALA A 308 -13.31 -18.52 8.65
C ALA A 308 -14.49 -18.56 7.65
N GLY A 309 -14.29 -18.07 6.43
CA GLY A 309 -15.32 -18.08 5.36
C GLY A 309 -16.51 -17.15 5.61
N LYS A 310 -16.46 -16.26 6.61
CA LYS A 310 -17.57 -15.34 6.95
C LYS A 310 -17.68 -14.22 5.89
N PRO A 311 -18.80 -14.10 5.14
CA PRO A 311 -18.88 -13.20 3.97
C PRO A 311 -18.81 -11.71 4.31
N HIS A 312 -19.30 -11.28 5.48
CA HIS A 312 -19.34 -9.87 5.87
C HIS A 312 -17.94 -9.26 6.02
N TYR A 313 -16.92 -10.07 6.35
CA TYR A 313 -15.53 -9.61 6.38
C TYR A 313 -15.02 -9.22 4.99
N HIS A 314 -15.27 -10.08 4.00
CA HIS A 314 -14.90 -9.79 2.61
C HIS A 314 -15.69 -8.60 2.06
N ALA A 315 -17.00 -8.53 2.33
CA ALA A 315 -17.83 -7.41 1.88
C ALA A 315 -17.30 -6.06 2.41
N ALA A 316 -16.90 -6.00 3.69
CA ALA A 316 -16.29 -4.81 4.26
C ALA A 316 -14.95 -4.46 3.61
N ALA A 317 -14.10 -5.46 3.36
CA ALA A 317 -12.77 -5.27 2.76
C ALA A 317 -12.86 -4.81 1.30
N GLU A 318 -13.73 -5.43 0.51
CA GLU A 318 -13.94 -5.07 -0.91
C GLU A 318 -14.57 -3.68 -1.03
N PHE A 319 -15.59 -3.37 -0.23
CA PHE A 319 -16.22 -2.04 -0.23
C PHE A 319 -15.23 -0.95 0.16
N PHE A 320 -14.43 -1.17 1.22
CA PHE A 320 -13.40 -0.23 1.62
C PHE A 320 -12.37 0.00 0.51
N TRP A 321 -11.85 -1.08 -0.07
CA TRP A 321 -10.87 -0.99 -1.15
C TRP A 321 -11.41 -0.22 -2.35
N ASN A 322 -12.61 -0.56 -2.80
CA ASN A 322 -13.29 0.13 -3.90
C ASN A 322 -13.49 1.62 -3.59
N THR A 323 -13.92 1.96 -2.38
CA THR A 323 -14.14 3.35 -1.96
C THR A 323 -12.84 4.15 -1.95
N VAL A 324 -11.76 3.59 -1.38
CA VAL A 324 -10.47 4.29 -1.28
C VAL A 324 -9.85 4.46 -2.66
N THR A 325 -9.80 3.41 -3.47
CA THR A 325 -9.06 3.44 -4.75
C THR A 325 -9.78 4.24 -5.84
N SER A 326 -11.11 4.28 -5.82
CA SER A 326 -11.89 4.97 -6.87
C SER A 326 -12.28 6.40 -6.52
N ARG A 327 -12.33 6.76 -5.23
CA ARG A 327 -12.91 8.03 -4.77
C ARG A 327 -12.05 8.83 -3.79
N ARG A 328 -11.00 8.22 -3.19
CA ARG A 328 -10.22 8.81 -2.10
C ARG A 328 -8.71 8.77 -2.33
N SER A 329 -8.27 8.41 -3.56
CA SER A 329 -6.85 8.34 -3.91
C SER A 329 -6.46 9.43 -4.90
N PHE A 330 -5.25 9.95 -4.72
CA PHE A 330 -4.57 10.79 -5.71
C PHE A 330 -4.06 9.95 -6.89
N ALA A 331 -3.63 10.61 -7.96
CA ALA A 331 -3.17 9.94 -9.19
C ALA A 331 -2.02 8.93 -8.97
N THR A 332 -1.22 9.09 -7.93
CA THR A 332 -0.15 8.14 -7.56
C THR A 332 -0.64 6.87 -6.87
N GLY A 333 -1.91 6.82 -6.46
CA GLY A 333 -2.49 5.76 -5.64
C GLY A 333 -2.44 6.01 -4.12
N GLY A 334 -1.74 7.06 -3.67
CA GLY A 334 -1.73 7.49 -2.27
C GLY A 334 -3.05 8.17 -1.86
N ASN A 335 -3.35 8.21 -0.58
CA ASN A 335 -4.60 8.77 -0.03
C ASN A 335 -4.36 9.57 1.25
N GLY A 336 -5.36 10.36 1.63
CA GLY A 336 -5.39 11.14 2.85
C GLY A 336 -4.57 12.43 2.82
N ASP A 337 -4.84 13.29 3.79
CA ASP A 337 -4.10 14.51 4.10
C ASP A 337 -3.97 14.66 5.61
N ASN A 338 -2.79 15.03 6.07
CA ASN A 338 -2.47 15.08 7.50
C ASN A 338 -2.96 13.82 8.23
N GLU A 339 -2.67 12.65 7.63
CA GLU A 339 -3.02 11.29 8.11
C GLU A 339 -4.52 10.93 8.06
N HIS A 340 -5.41 11.81 7.62
CA HIS A 340 -6.85 11.60 7.69
C HIS A 340 -7.51 11.54 6.31
N PHE A 341 -8.57 10.75 6.20
CA PHE A 341 -9.48 10.83 5.08
C PHE A 341 -10.29 12.13 5.16
N PHE A 342 -10.48 12.79 4.03
CA PHE A 342 -11.28 13.99 3.88
C PHE A 342 -12.49 13.74 2.96
N PRO A 343 -13.47 14.64 2.87
CA PRO A 343 -14.61 14.52 1.97
C PRO A 343 -14.19 14.34 0.52
N ILE A 344 -14.87 13.45 -0.20
CA ILE A 344 -14.50 13.02 -1.55
C ILE A 344 -14.59 14.10 -2.64
N ASP A 345 -15.24 15.20 -2.36
CA ASP A 345 -15.44 16.37 -3.23
C ASP A 345 -14.56 17.57 -2.85
N GLU A 346 -13.62 17.39 -1.89
CA GLU A 346 -12.77 18.48 -1.38
C GLU A 346 -11.28 18.34 -1.76
N PHE A 347 -10.94 17.53 -2.75
CA PHE A 347 -9.54 17.28 -3.14
C PHE A 347 -8.77 18.57 -3.49
N ASP A 348 -9.43 19.55 -4.12
CA ASP A 348 -8.82 20.82 -4.48
C ASP A 348 -8.29 21.60 -3.27
N ARG A 349 -9.00 21.54 -2.14
CA ARG A 349 -8.59 22.18 -0.87
C ARG A 349 -7.32 21.56 -0.28
N HIS A 350 -7.11 20.26 -0.56
CA HIS A 350 -5.99 19.49 -0.03
C HIS A 350 -4.72 19.54 -0.90
N LEU A 351 -4.81 20.09 -2.13
CA LEU A 351 -3.65 20.22 -3.01
C LEU A 351 -2.55 21.12 -2.44
N SER A 352 -2.90 22.13 -1.64
CA SER A 352 -1.93 23.04 -1.02
C SER A 352 -1.24 22.47 0.22
N SER A 353 -1.62 21.27 0.66
CA SER A 353 -1.04 20.62 1.83
C SER A 353 0.32 20.01 1.53
N ALA A 354 1.26 20.21 2.44
CA ALA A 354 2.56 19.52 2.43
C ALA A 354 2.48 18.08 2.96
N LYS A 355 1.32 17.67 3.53
CA LYS A 355 1.18 16.43 4.30
C LYS A 355 0.18 15.44 3.67
N THR A 356 0.05 15.45 2.34
CA THR A 356 -0.78 14.46 1.64
C THR A 356 -0.06 13.12 1.53
N MET A 357 -0.83 12.06 1.33
CA MET A 357 -0.34 10.71 0.97
C MET A 357 0.71 10.16 1.95
N GLU A 358 0.30 9.86 3.18
CA GLU A 358 1.13 9.12 4.12
C GLU A 358 1.58 7.77 3.53
N THR A 359 2.88 7.48 3.58
CA THR A 359 3.45 6.27 2.93
C THR A 359 2.98 4.97 3.57
N CYS A 360 2.69 4.97 4.88
CA CYS A 360 2.11 3.81 5.57
C CYS A 360 0.73 3.42 5.00
N CYS A 361 -0.09 4.41 4.60
CA CYS A 361 -1.38 4.13 3.98
C CYS A 361 -1.19 3.34 2.68
N SER A 362 -0.24 3.76 1.83
CA SER A 362 0.08 3.06 0.58
C SER A 362 0.62 1.65 0.84
N HIS A 363 1.51 1.48 1.82
CA HIS A 363 2.01 0.17 2.24
C HIS A 363 0.86 -0.79 2.61
N ASN A 364 -0.04 -0.34 3.48
CA ASN A 364 -1.14 -1.17 3.96
C ASN A 364 -2.20 -1.41 2.88
N MET A 365 -2.46 -0.43 1.99
CA MET A 365 -3.33 -0.64 0.83
C MET A 365 -2.79 -1.69 -0.14
N LEU A 366 -1.47 -1.75 -0.36
CA LEU A 366 -0.87 -2.83 -1.18
C LEU A 366 -1.02 -4.20 -0.51
N ARG A 367 -0.88 -4.29 0.82
CA ARG A 367 -1.12 -5.54 1.58
C ARG A 367 -2.57 -6.00 1.44
N LEU A 368 -3.54 -5.09 1.60
CA LEU A 368 -4.96 -5.39 1.39
C LEU A 368 -5.21 -5.85 -0.06
N THR A 369 -4.69 -5.10 -1.03
CA THR A 369 -4.85 -5.41 -2.46
C THR A 369 -4.32 -6.81 -2.81
N ARG A 370 -3.19 -7.21 -2.22
CA ARG A 370 -2.61 -8.56 -2.39
C ARG A 370 -3.54 -9.66 -1.88
N LEU A 371 -4.17 -9.47 -0.71
CA LEU A 371 -5.10 -10.44 -0.15
C LEU A 371 -6.39 -10.53 -0.99
N LEU A 372 -6.94 -9.40 -1.40
CA LEU A 372 -8.13 -9.36 -2.28
C LEU A 372 -7.84 -9.99 -3.64
N PHE A 373 -6.66 -9.74 -4.23
CA PHE A 373 -6.24 -10.41 -5.46
C PHE A 373 -6.14 -11.93 -5.29
N ALA A 374 -5.61 -12.40 -4.16
CA ALA A 374 -5.54 -13.82 -3.86
C ALA A 374 -6.93 -14.46 -3.69
N SER A 375 -7.90 -13.73 -3.14
CA SER A 375 -9.28 -14.19 -2.98
C SER A 375 -10.07 -14.14 -4.30
N ASN A 376 -9.87 -13.09 -5.12
CA ASN A 376 -10.56 -12.88 -6.40
C ASN A 376 -9.63 -12.16 -7.40
N PRO A 377 -8.97 -12.88 -8.33
CA PRO A 377 -7.92 -12.32 -9.20
C PRO A 377 -8.51 -11.49 -10.35
N ILE A 378 -8.91 -10.26 -10.07
CA ILE A 378 -9.29 -9.27 -11.09
C ILE A 378 -8.13 -8.31 -11.39
N ALA A 379 -8.01 -7.88 -12.65
CA ALA A 379 -6.89 -7.05 -13.10
C ALA A 379 -6.84 -5.67 -12.41
N ALA A 380 -7.97 -5.14 -11.96
CA ALA A 380 -8.06 -3.87 -11.25
C ALA A 380 -7.19 -3.84 -9.97
N TYR A 381 -7.10 -4.95 -9.24
CA TYR A 381 -6.18 -5.05 -8.10
C TYR A 381 -4.72 -4.94 -8.54
N GLY A 382 -4.35 -5.59 -9.65
CA GLY A 382 -3.01 -5.48 -10.24
C GLY A 382 -2.70 -4.07 -10.73
N ASP A 383 -3.67 -3.38 -11.32
CA ASP A 383 -3.52 -2.01 -11.82
C ASP A 383 -3.27 -1.01 -10.68
N TYR A 384 -4.04 -1.11 -9.58
CA TYR A 384 -3.83 -0.28 -8.40
C TYR A 384 -2.47 -0.58 -7.73
N TYR A 385 -2.13 -1.88 -7.61
CA TYR A 385 -0.85 -2.31 -7.03
C TYR A 385 0.32 -1.76 -7.84
N GLU A 386 0.32 -1.92 -9.16
CA GLU A 386 1.36 -1.42 -10.07
C GLU A 386 1.51 0.10 -9.96
N ARG A 387 0.40 0.84 -10.06
CA ARG A 387 0.39 2.30 -9.94
C ARG A 387 1.00 2.77 -8.63
N THR A 388 0.53 2.24 -7.52
CA THR A 388 1.00 2.63 -6.19
C THR A 388 2.44 2.21 -5.94
N LEU A 389 2.83 1.01 -6.40
CA LEU A 389 4.19 0.50 -6.26
C LEU A 389 5.22 1.39 -6.96
N TYR A 390 4.97 1.76 -8.21
CA TYR A 390 5.89 2.64 -8.96
C TYR A 390 5.88 4.06 -8.42
N ASN A 391 4.70 4.67 -8.26
CA ASN A 391 4.64 6.09 -7.97
C ASN A 391 4.85 6.38 -6.47
N THR A 392 4.13 5.71 -5.58
CA THR A 392 4.18 6.01 -4.15
C THR A 392 5.33 5.27 -3.46
N ILE A 393 5.42 3.95 -3.64
CA ILE A 393 6.40 3.15 -2.87
C ILE A 393 7.82 3.39 -3.38
N LEU A 394 8.08 3.16 -4.67
CA LEU A 394 9.41 3.44 -5.24
C LEU A 394 9.77 4.92 -5.13
N GLY A 395 8.77 5.80 -5.31
CA GLY A 395 8.93 7.24 -5.18
C GLY A 395 9.13 7.75 -3.75
N SER A 396 8.96 6.91 -2.72
CA SER A 396 9.18 7.30 -1.33
C SER A 396 10.65 7.22 -0.90
N GLN A 397 11.49 6.51 -1.65
CA GLN A 397 12.89 6.33 -1.29
C GLN A 397 13.78 7.37 -1.97
N ASP A 398 14.64 7.99 -1.20
CA ASP A 398 15.73 8.83 -1.72
C ASP A 398 16.72 7.97 -2.51
N SER A 399 17.00 8.37 -3.76
CA SER A 399 17.92 7.65 -4.64
C SER A 399 19.38 7.70 -4.15
N ASP A 400 19.76 8.71 -3.37
CA ASP A 400 21.12 8.93 -2.92
C ASP A 400 21.41 8.29 -1.57
N THR A 401 20.49 8.44 -0.62
CA THR A 401 20.70 8.01 0.76
C THR A 401 19.92 6.74 1.15
N GLY A 402 18.88 6.38 0.39
CA GLY A 402 17.99 5.28 0.72
C GLY A 402 16.94 5.62 1.80
N MET A 403 16.91 6.87 2.29
CA MET A 403 15.94 7.28 3.32
C MET A 403 14.52 7.45 2.75
N MET A 404 13.51 7.40 3.61
CA MET A 404 12.11 7.32 3.21
C MET A 404 11.34 8.59 3.56
N THR A 405 10.34 8.93 2.72
CA THR A 405 9.40 10.00 3.02
C THR A 405 8.34 9.56 4.03
N TYR A 406 7.85 10.48 4.86
CA TYR A 406 6.60 10.31 5.61
C TYR A 406 5.40 10.59 4.70
N PHE A 407 5.29 11.83 4.25
CA PHE A 407 4.28 12.31 3.32
C PHE A 407 4.84 12.48 1.92
N GLN A 408 3.97 12.34 0.92
CA GLN A 408 4.27 12.67 -0.46
C GLN A 408 3.37 13.82 -0.88
N SER A 409 3.91 15.04 -0.81
CA SER A 409 3.14 16.25 -0.97
C SER A 409 2.56 16.41 -2.38
N THR A 410 1.30 16.86 -2.45
CA THR A 410 0.69 17.37 -3.69
C THR A 410 0.80 18.89 -3.81
N ARG A 411 1.37 19.56 -2.80
CA ARG A 411 1.54 21.02 -2.79
C ARG A 411 2.33 21.47 -4.02
N PRO A 412 1.78 22.38 -4.83
CA PRO A 412 2.47 22.87 -6.03
C PRO A 412 3.83 23.47 -5.70
N GLY A 413 4.88 23.07 -6.42
CA GLY A 413 6.21 23.57 -6.23
C GLY A 413 6.91 23.15 -4.94
N TYR A 414 6.42 22.06 -4.29
CA TYR A 414 7.04 21.55 -3.06
C TYR A 414 8.16 20.55 -3.33
N LEU A 415 8.69 19.97 -2.27
CA LEU A 415 9.83 19.05 -2.25
C LEU A 415 9.43 17.73 -1.59
N LYS A 416 10.20 16.66 -1.84
CA LYS A 416 10.17 15.47 -0.98
C LYS A 416 11.07 15.67 0.23
N LEU A 417 10.58 15.32 1.41
CA LEU A 417 11.31 15.36 2.67
C LEU A 417 11.50 13.94 3.17
N PHE A 418 12.72 13.59 3.50
CA PHE A 418 13.12 12.23 3.88
C PHE A 418 13.41 12.12 5.38
N CYS A 419 13.28 10.93 5.96
CA CYS A 419 13.66 10.68 7.34
C CYS A 419 15.17 10.81 7.52
N THR A 420 15.59 11.12 8.75
CA THR A 420 17.00 10.98 9.14
C THR A 420 17.33 9.51 9.40
N PRO A 421 18.56 9.08 9.18
CA PRO A 421 18.89 7.64 9.32
C PRO A 421 18.83 7.12 10.76
N LEU A 422 19.03 7.97 11.79
CA LEU A 422 19.23 7.54 13.17
C LEU A 422 18.37 8.29 14.20
N ASP A 423 17.49 9.21 13.77
CA ASP A 423 16.78 10.13 14.66
C ASP A 423 15.34 10.44 14.23
N SER A 424 14.77 9.71 13.30
CA SER A 424 13.35 9.82 12.93
C SER A 424 12.54 8.64 13.45
N PHE A 425 12.79 7.48 12.91
CA PHE A 425 12.11 6.24 13.26
C PHE A 425 10.57 6.36 13.30
N TRP A 426 10.01 7.11 12.35
CA TRP A 426 8.56 7.23 12.16
C TRP A 426 7.96 5.88 11.76
N CYS A 427 6.64 5.76 11.88
CA CYS A 427 5.92 4.60 11.33
C CYS A 427 6.27 4.38 9.84
N CYS A 428 6.40 5.46 9.06
CA CYS A 428 6.75 5.41 7.64
C CYS A 428 8.21 5.02 7.37
N THR A 429 9.15 5.24 8.29
CA THR A 429 10.49 4.63 8.22
C THR A 429 10.38 3.11 8.35
N GLY A 430 9.55 2.64 9.29
CA GLY A 430 9.29 1.22 9.52
C GLY A 430 8.64 0.53 8.33
N THR A 431 7.54 1.08 7.79
CA THR A 431 6.91 0.51 6.60
C THR A 431 7.77 0.66 5.35
N GLY A 432 8.62 1.68 5.28
CA GLY A 432 9.57 1.90 4.18
C GLY A 432 10.58 0.76 4.08
N ILE A 433 11.27 0.42 5.17
CA ILE A 433 12.22 -0.70 5.17
C ILE A 433 11.55 -2.05 4.85
N GLU A 434 10.29 -2.25 5.20
CA GLU A 434 9.55 -3.44 4.76
C GLU A 434 9.21 -3.40 3.26
N ASN A 435 8.83 -2.23 2.72
CA ASN A 435 8.45 -2.08 1.33
C ASN A 435 9.60 -2.42 0.38
N HIS A 436 10.76 -1.84 0.65
CA HIS A 436 11.93 -1.98 -0.22
C HIS A 436 12.58 -3.36 -0.11
N ALA A 437 12.38 -4.06 1.00
CA ALA A 437 12.84 -5.43 1.20
C ALA A 437 12.07 -6.48 0.38
N LYS A 438 10.82 -6.19 -0.05
CA LYS A 438 9.90 -7.18 -0.62
C LYS A 438 9.40 -6.90 -2.03
N TYR A 439 10.13 -6.20 -2.85
CA TYR A 439 9.71 -5.87 -4.22
C TYR A 439 9.41 -7.09 -5.12
N GLY A 440 9.92 -8.28 -4.76
CA GLY A 440 9.58 -9.54 -5.43
C GLY A 440 8.17 -10.06 -5.11
N ASP A 441 7.50 -9.51 -4.07
CA ASP A 441 6.15 -9.91 -3.71
C ASP A 441 5.13 -9.46 -4.78
N SER A 442 4.08 -10.25 -4.96
CA SER A 442 2.96 -9.93 -5.85
C SER A 442 3.28 -9.82 -7.35
N ILE A 443 4.51 -10.14 -7.79
CA ILE A 443 4.84 -10.26 -9.21
C ILE A 443 4.12 -11.48 -9.80
N TYR A 444 4.17 -12.61 -9.10
CA TYR A 444 3.61 -13.87 -9.54
C TYR A 444 2.68 -14.50 -8.52
N PHE A 445 1.60 -15.11 -9.03
CA PHE A 445 0.69 -15.93 -8.23
C PHE A 445 0.46 -17.26 -8.93
N TRP A 446 0.10 -18.26 -8.15
CA TRP A 446 -0.31 -19.56 -8.65
C TRP A 446 -1.58 -20.05 -7.96
N GLY A 447 -2.33 -20.92 -8.61
CA GLY A 447 -3.58 -21.46 -8.09
C GLY A 447 -4.51 -21.88 -9.20
N SER A 448 -5.75 -22.20 -8.82
CA SER A 448 -6.82 -22.52 -9.76
C SER A 448 -8.14 -22.03 -9.20
N PRO A 449 -9.04 -21.48 -10.01
CA PRO A 449 -10.42 -21.27 -9.60
C PRO A 449 -11.02 -22.61 -9.17
N GLY A 450 -11.26 -22.78 -7.85
CA GLY A 450 -11.68 -24.05 -7.26
C GLY A 450 -10.65 -24.72 -6.34
N GLY A 451 -9.47 -24.13 -6.15
CA GLY A 451 -8.61 -24.31 -4.96
C GLY A 451 -7.70 -25.53 -4.88
N SER A 452 -7.60 -26.41 -5.88
CA SER A 452 -6.97 -27.71 -5.64
C SER A 452 -5.73 -28.09 -6.47
N ARG A 453 -5.27 -27.28 -7.43
CA ARG A 453 -4.11 -27.63 -8.29
C ARG A 453 -3.25 -26.45 -8.72
N HIS A 454 -1.95 -26.71 -8.87
CA HIS A 454 -0.93 -25.81 -9.45
C HIS A 454 -1.08 -25.69 -10.99
N ASP A 455 -2.28 -25.40 -11.49
CA ASP A 455 -2.57 -25.45 -12.92
C ASP A 455 -2.54 -24.10 -13.61
N SER A 456 -2.34 -23.02 -12.86
CA SER A 456 -2.27 -21.66 -13.40
C SER A 456 -1.15 -20.85 -12.78
N LEU A 457 -0.46 -20.10 -13.61
CA LEU A 457 0.54 -19.08 -13.25
C LEU A 457 0.01 -17.71 -13.70
N TYR A 458 -0.05 -16.76 -12.78
CA TYR A 458 -0.43 -15.38 -13.04
C TYR A 458 0.83 -14.49 -13.05
N VAL A 459 1.04 -13.76 -14.14
CA VAL A 459 2.02 -12.66 -14.23
C VAL A 459 1.22 -11.37 -13.99
N ASN A 460 1.32 -10.87 -12.77
CA ASN A 460 0.54 -9.72 -12.31
C ASN A 460 1.30 -8.39 -12.48
N LEU A 461 2.61 -8.36 -12.24
CA LEU A 461 3.45 -7.17 -12.37
C LEU A 461 4.56 -7.40 -13.41
N PHE A 462 4.90 -6.34 -14.15
CA PHE A 462 5.94 -6.38 -15.18
C PHE A 462 7.25 -5.82 -14.61
N ILE A 463 7.95 -6.66 -13.83
CA ILE A 463 9.20 -6.32 -13.12
C ILE A 463 10.25 -7.36 -13.51
N SER A 464 11.44 -6.91 -13.93
CA SER A 464 12.57 -7.78 -14.26
C SER A 464 12.89 -8.71 -13.09
N SER A 465 12.69 -10.02 -13.28
CA SER A 465 12.82 -11.02 -12.22
C SER A 465 12.96 -12.44 -12.75
N THR A 466 13.40 -13.34 -11.90
CA THR A 466 13.30 -14.78 -12.11
C THR A 466 12.36 -15.39 -11.09
N LEU A 467 11.56 -16.35 -11.52
CA LEU A 467 10.71 -17.18 -10.69
C LEU A 467 11.16 -18.64 -10.78
N ASN A 468 11.43 -19.29 -9.66
CA ASN A 468 11.66 -20.72 -9.55
C ASN A 468 10.38 -21.41 -9.07
N TRP A 469 9.63 -22.02 -9.98
CA TRP A 469 8.45 -22.80 -9.60
C TRP A 469 8.83 -24.25 -9.34
N LEU A 470 9.26 -24.51 -8.10
CA LEU A 470 9.87 -25.79 -7.69
C LEU A 470 8.94 -26.99 -7.94
N GLU A 471 7.64 -26.87 -7.63
CA GLU A 471 6.66 -27.96 -7.79
C GLU A 471 6.43 -28.39 -9.24
N LYS A 472 6.74 -27.49 -10.18
CA LYS A 472 6.67 -27.76 -11.63
C LYS A 472 8.02 -28.01 -12.28
N GLY A 473 9.13 -27.80 -11.56
CA GLY A 473 10.47 -27.84 -12.14
C GLY A 473 10.65 -26.82 -13.27
N ILE A 474 10.08 -25.63 -13.09
CA ILE A 474 10.11 -24.53 -14.07
C ILE A 474 10.90 -23.35 -13.49
N THR A 475 11.73 -22.75 -14.31
CA THR A 475 12.24 -21.39 -14.11
C THR A 475 11.62 -20.48 -15.18
N LEU A 476 10.96 -19.41 -14.74
CA LEU A 476 10.48 -18.32 -15.60
C LEU A 476 11.39 -17.12 -15.40
N ARG A 477 11.95 -16.58 -16.49
CA ARG A 477 12.72 -15.34 -16.47
C ARG A 477 11.91 -14.25 -17.14
N GLN A 478 11.57 -13.21 -16.42
CA GLN A 478 10.91 -12.02 -16.93
C GLN A 478 11.96 -10.94 -17.19
N ILE A 479 12.10 -10.55 -18.47
CA ILE A 479 13.02 -9.52 -18.93
C ILE A 479 12.17 -8.36 -19.43
N THR A 480 12.35 -7.20 -18.82
CA THR A 480 11.58 -6.01 -19.17
C THR A 480 12.35 -4.74 -18.82
N SER A 481 12.22 -3.72 -19.64
CA SER A 481 12.59 -2.34 -19.31
C SER A 481 11.35 -1.51 -18.96
N PHE A 482 10.24 -2.17 -18.61
CA PHE A 482 9.04 -1.47 -18.13
C PHE A 482 9.36 -0.64 -16.87
N PRO A 483 8.94 0.61 -16.78
CA PRO A 483 7.99 1.31 -17.64
C PRO A 483 8.61 2.14 -18.77
N GLU A 484 9.89 2.00 -19.08
CA GLU A 484 10.54 2.72 -20.17
C GLU A 484 9.98 2.30 -21.54
N THR A 485 9.64 1.03 -21.66
CA THR A 485 8.92 0.48 -22.81
C THR A 485 7.73 -0.35 -22.35
N GLY A 486 6.67 -0.43 -23.15
CA GLY A 486 5.53 -1.32 -22.92
C GLY A 486 5.78 -2.76 -23.37
N LYS A 487 7.01 -3.28 -23.25
CA LYS A 487 7.38 -4.63 -23.70
C LYS A 487 7.92 -5.47 -22.58
N THR A 488 7.51 -6.74 -22.54
CA THR A 488 7.98 -7.72 -21.56
C THR A 488 8.20 -9.06 -22.28
N ARG A 489 9.28 -9.74 -21.96
CA ARG A 489 9.61 -11.09 -22.44
C ARG A 489 9.63 -12.06 -21.26
N LEU A 490 8.97 -13.20 -21.43
CA LEU A 490 8.98 -14.31 -20.49
C LEU A 490 9.68 -15.50 -21.15
N GLU A 491 10.80 -15.92 -20.57
CA GLU A 491 11.58 -17.08 -21.03
C GLU A 491 11.34 -18.25 -20.08
N ILE A 492 10.96 -19.41 -20.64
CA ILE A 492 10.62 -20.60 -19.87
C ILE A 492 11.75 -21.62 -20.00
N THR A 493 12.29 -22.07 -18.85
CA THR A 493 13.17 -23.22 -18.74
C THR A 493 12.46 -24.30 -17.93
N ALA A 494 12.44 -25.52 -18.42
CA ALA A 494 11.77 -26.65 -17.78
C ALA A 494 12.59 -27.93 -17.94
N GLY A 495 12.68 -28.72 -16.87
CA GLY A 495 13.35 -30.05 -16.94
C GLY A 495 12.59 -31.05 -17.81
N SER A 496 11.25 -30.93 -17.87
CA SER A 496 10.35 -31.66 -18.76
C SER A 496 9.14 -30.79 -19.12
N PRO A 497 8.46 -31.06 -20.27
CA PRO A 497 7.31 -30.25 -20.67
C PRO A 497 6.18 -30.27 -19.64
N GLN A 498 5.71 -29.10 -19.20
CA GLN A 498 4.71 -28.90 -18.14
C GLN A 498 3.41 -28.28 -18.68
N LYS A 499 2.27 -28.81 -18.27
CA LYS A 499 0.96 -28.28 -18.66
C LYS A 499 0.42 -27.32 -17.59
N PHE A 500 0.20 -26.07 -17.97
CA PHE A 500 -0.48 -25.06 -17.13
C PHE A 500 -1.04 -23.91 -17.99
N ALA A 501 -1.94 -23.12 -17.39
CA ALA A 501 -2.43 -21.89 -17.96
C ALA A 501 -1.54 -20.73 -17.49
N LEU A 502 -1.01 -19.95 -18.42
CA LEU A 502 -0.30 -18.70 -18.14
C LEU A 502 -1.30 -17.55 -18.30
N HIS A 503 -1.57 -16.85 -17.22
CA HIS A 503 -2.42 -15.67 -17.17
C HIS A 503 -1.55 -14.42 -17.13
N ILE A 504 -1.62 -13.60 -18.16
CA ILE A 504 -0.86 -12.37 -18.29
C ILE A 504 -1.82 -11.20 -18.11
N ARG A 505 -1.56 -10.31 -17.15
CA ARG A 505 -2.43 -9.16 -16.93
C ARG A 505 -2.43 -8.25 -18.16
N HIS A 506 -3.62 -7.88 -18.64
CA HIS A 506 -3.85 -6.79 -19.58
C HIS A 506 -4.33 -5.58 -18.79
N PRO A 507 -3.45 -4.61 -18.47
CA PRO A 507 -3.79 -3.49 -17.61
C PRO A 507 -4.90 -2.61 -18.18
N GLY A 508 -5.66 -1.97 -17.29
CA GLY A 508 -6.72 -1.04 -17.68
C GLY A 508 -6.23 0.20 -18.45
N TRP A 509 -4.96 0.60 -18.27
CA TRP A 509 -4.35 1.73 -18.99
C TRP A 509 -3.89 1.38 -20.41
N ALA A 510 -3.77 0.11 -20.77
CA ALA A 510 -3.31 -0.34 -22.08
C ALA A 510 -4.52 -0.65 -22.98
N ALA A 511 -4.79 0.18 -23.97
CA ALA A 511 -5.92 -0.02 -24.89
C ALA A 511 -5.86 -1.36 -25.62
N THR A 512 -4.65 -1.88 -25.87
CA THR A 512 -4.42 -3.18 -26.52
C THR A 512 -3.29 -3.93 -25.81
N ALA A 513 -3.34 -5.26 -25.86
CA ALA A 513 -2.21 -6.12 -25.50
C ALA A 513 -1.99 -7.13 -26.63
N SER A 514 -0.75 -7.25 -27.09
CA SER A 514 -0.34 -8.27 -28.07
C SER A 514 0.53 -9.31 -27.37
N VAL A 515 0.29 -10.58 -27.65
CA VAL A 515 1.08 -11.69 -27.11
C VAL A 515 1.53 -12.60 -28.26
N SER A 516 2.82 -12.89 -28.32
CA SER A 516 3.38 -13.87 -29.24
C SER A 516 4.09 -14.99 -28.47
N ILE A 517 4.10 -16.19 -29.06
CA ILE A 517 4.86 -17.33 -28.54
C ILE A 517 5.86 -17.74 -29.62
N ASN A 518 7.15 -17.78 -29.29
CA ASN A 518 8.23 -18.13 -30.20
C ASN A 518 8.19 -17.30 -31.50
N GLY A 519 7.85 -16.02 -31.42
CA GLY A 519 7.75 -15.09 -32.54
C GLY A 519 6.43 -15.13 -33.30
N VAL A 520 5.51 -16.04 -32.98
CA VAL A 520 4.20 -16.13 -33.64
C VAL A 520 3.14 -15.46 -32.74
N VAL A 521 2.43 -14.46 -33.29
CA VAL A 521 1.32 -13.79 -32.56
C VAL A 521 0.18 -14.77 -32.35
N VAL A 522 -0.18 -14.99 -31.08
CA VAL A 522 -1.22 -15.95 -30.68
C VAL A 522 -2.46 -15.27 -30.10
N GLU A 523 -2.31 -14.05 -29.63
CA GLU A 523 -3.42 -13.29 -29.04
C GLU A 523 -3.20 -11.79 -29.25
N SER A 524 -4.29 -11.08 -29.53
CA SER A 524 -4.34 -9.61 -29.57
C SER A 524 -5.58 -9.15 -28.85
N SER A 525 -5.45 -8.87 -27.54
CA SER A 525 -6.56 -8.44 -26.69
C SER A 525 -6.84 -6.94 -26.86
N ARG A 526 -8.12 -6.60 -26.97
CA ARG A 526 -8.67 -5.24 -26.88
C ARG A 526 -9.62 -5.10 -25.69
N LYS A 527 -9.40 -5.89 -24.65
CA LYS A 527 -10.20 -5.88 -23.42
C LYS A 527 -9.30 -5.48 -22.24
N PRO A 528 -9.04 -4.16 -22.06
CA PRO A 528 -8.29 -3.67 -20.88
C PRO A 528 -8.93 -4.13 -19.57
N GLY A 529 -8.12 -4.23 -18.52
CA GLY A 529 -8.61 -4.65 -17.21
C GLY A 529 -8.96 -6.14 -17.12
N THR A 530 -8.32 -7.00 -17.94
CA THR A 530 -8.54 -8.45 -17.96
C THR A 530 -7.21 -9.23 -17.92
N PHE A 531 -7.27 -10.54 -18.17
CA PHE A 531 -6.10 -11.39 -18.36
C PHE A 531 -6.12 -12.03 -19.74
N VAL A 532 -4.99 -12.04 -20.43
CA VAL A 532 -4.75 -12.94 -21.58
C VAL A 532 -4.38 -14.32 -21.03
N VAL A 533 -5.07 -15.35 -21.46
CA VAL A 533 -4.91 -16.71 -20.91
C VAL A 533 -4.38 -17.66 -21.98
N LEU A 534 -3.19 -18.20 -21.78
CA LEU A 534 -2.52 -19.12 -22.68
C LEU A 534 -2.48 -20.54 -22.06
N LYS A 535 -3.31 -21.44 -22.57
CA LYS A 535 -3.37 -22.83 -22.10
C LYS A 535 -2.58 -23.74 -23.02
N ARG A 536 -1.42 -24.24 -22.60
CA ARG A 536 -0.61 -25.15 -23.39
C ARG A 536 0.32 -26.01 -22.56
N ARG A 537 1.05 -26.91 -23.24
CA ARG A 537 2.20 -27.63 -22.69
C ARG A 537 3.46 -26.82 -22.97
N TRP A 538 4.05 -26.28 -21.94
CA TRP A 538 5.24 -25.45 -21.98
C TRP A 538 6.50 -26.32 -21.92
N LYS A 539 7.52 -25.96 -22.72
CA LYS A 539 8.80 -26.66 -22.77
C LYS A 539 9.94 -25.68 -22.62
N SER A 540 11.14 -26.21 -22.32
CA SER A 540 12.35 -25.38 -22.25
C SER A 540 12.62 -24.70 -23.58
N GLY A 541 12.95 -23.41 -23.54
CA GLY A 541 13.17 -22.55 -24.70
C GLY A 541 11.91 -21.89 -25.26
N ASP A 542 10.72 -22.15 -24.70
CA ASP A 542 9.53 -21.35 -25.05
C ASP A 542 9.69 -19.91 -24.56
N VAL A 543 9.39 -18.97 -25.45
CA VAL A 543 9.46 -17.51 -25.20
C VAL A 543 8.09 -16.90 -25.44
N VAL A 544 7.63 -16.08 -24.52
CA VAL A 544 6.41 -15.29 -24.64
C VAL A 544 6.77 -13.81 -24.65
N ASP A 545 6.50 -13.11 -25.76
CA ASP A 545 6.65 -11.66 -25.85
C ASP A 545 5.30 -10.99 -25.67
N VAL A 546 5.26 -9.97 -24.81
CA VAL A 546 4.06 -9.19 -24.48
C VAL A 546 4.30 -7.74 -24.83
N GLY A 547 3.39 -7.15 -25.61
CA GLY A 547 3.41 -5.73 -25.98
C GLY A 547 2.16 -5.01 -25.47
N MET A 548 2.35 -3.92 -24.73
CA MET A 548 1.30 -3.08 -24.14
C MET A 548 1.63 -1.61 -24.40
N PRO A 549 1.18 -1.02 -25.52
CA PRO A 549 1.47 0.37 -25.85
C PRO A 549 1.00 1.33 -24.75
N MET A 550 1.92 2.16 -24.26
CA MET A 550 1.63 3.20 -23.29
C MET A 550 1.33 4.53 -23.99
N ASN A 551 0.35 5.26 -23.49
CA ASN A 551 -0.06 6.55 -24.01
C ASN A 551 -0.11 7.58 -22.89
N LEU A 552 0.16 8.85 -23.24
CA LEU A 552 -0.09 10.00 -22.39
C LEU A 552 -1.59 10.23 -22.25
N ARG A 553 -2.02 10.57 -21.05
CA ARG A 553 -3.39 10.99 -20.76
C ARG A 553 -3.42 11.95 -19.58
N MET A 554 -4.52 12.69 -19.46
CA MET A 554 -4.82 13.51 -18.30
C MET A 554 -5.76 12.74 -17.38
N GLU A 555 -5.48 12.74 -16.08
CA GLU A 555 -6.39 12.24 -15.06
C GLU A 555 -6.84 13.40 -14.16
N LEU A 556 -8.13 13.72 -14.21
CA LEU A 556 -8.71 14.78 -13.40
C LEU A 556 -8.56 14.46 -11.90
N LEU A 557 -8.25 15.48 -11.13
CA LEU A 557 -8.36 15.45 -9.70
C LEU A 557 -9.83 15.25 -9.32
N PRO A 558 -10.18 14.30 -8.44
CA PRO A 558 -11.57 14.07 -8.07
C PRO A 558 -12.27 15.36 -7.62
N GLY A 559 -13.49 15.58 -8.09
CA GLY A 559 -14.28 16.80 -7.78
C GLY A 559 -13.91 18.04 -8.59
N THR A 560 -12.95 17.99 -9.51
CA THR A 560 -12.56 19.14 -10.35
C THR A 560 -12.80 18.89 -11.84
N THR A 561 -12.87 19.98 -12.61
CA THR A 561 -13.04 19.93 -14.08
C THR A 561 -11.84 20.49 -14.83
N ASP A 562 -10.90 21.12 -14.14
CA ASP A 562 -9.82 21.91 -14.71
C ASP A 562 -8.45 21.68 -14.04
N THR A 563 -8.35 20.69 -13.18
CA THR A 563 -7.12 20.32 -12.48
C THR A 563 -6.84 18.85 -12.72
N ALA A 564 -5.68 18.54 -13.31
CA ALA A 564 -5.37 17.16 -13.72
C ALA A 564 -3.89 16.83 -13.57
N ALA A 565 -3.60 15.55 -13.37
CA ALA A 565 -2.26 14.97 -13.45
C ALA A 565 -1.97 14.45 -14.87
N VAL A 566 -0.71 14.51 -15.28
CA VAL A 566 -0.23 13.87 -16.51
C VAL A 566 0.20 12.44 -16.18
N VAL A 567 -0.29 11.47 -16.93
CA VAL A 567 -0.01 10.06 -16.70
C VAL A 567 0.42 9.36 -17.99
N TYR A 568 1.48 8.56 -17.94
CA TYR A 568 1.97 7.73 -19.05
C TYR A 568 1.95 6.25 -18.65
N GLY A 569 1.04 5.47 -19.24
CA GLY A 569 0.76 4.12 -18.74
C GLY A 569 0.31 4.19 -17.27
N PRO A 570 0.98 3.49 -16.32
CA PRO A 570 0.67 3.60 -14.89
C PRO A 570 1.47 4.72 -14.19
N ILE A 571 2.39 5.41 -14.88
CA ILE A 571 3.36 6.34 -14.29
C ILE A 571 2.81 7.77 -14.27
N VAL A 572 2.79 8.37 -13.09
CA VAL A 572 2.50 9.81 -12.93
C VAL A 572 3.75 10.61 -13.31
N LEU A 573 3.57 11.54 -14.23
CA LEU A 573 4.61 12.47 -14.64
C LEU A 573 4.43 13.79 -13.91
N VAL A 574 5.51 14.30 -13.34
CA VAL A 574 5.54 15.56 -12.59
C VAL A 574 6.47 16.55 -13.27
N GLY A 575 6.17 17.83 -13.12
CA GLY A 575 7.06 18.88 -13.60
C GLY A 575 8.31 18.95 -12.74
N ALA A 576 9.47 18.87 -13.38
CA ALA A 576 10.76 19.14 -12.77
C ALA A 576 11.00 20.65 -12.77
N LEU A 577 10.93 21.29 -11.60
CA LEU A 577 10.94 22.75 -11.46
C LEU A 577 12.30 23.32 -11.01
N GLY A 578 13.36 22.49 -11.03
CA GLY A 578 14.72 22.90 -10.74
C GLY A 578 15.22 22.49 -9.34
N HIS A 579 16.52 22.68 -9.13
CA HIS A 579 17.27 22.23 -7.96
C HIS A 579 17.52 23.37 -6.93
N GLU A 580 16.76 24.45 -6.96
CA GLU A 580 16.95 25.55 -6.03
C GLU A 580 16.50 25.19 -4.59
N VAL A 581 17.20 24.19 -4.03
CA VAL A 581 17.26 24.00 -2.58
C VAL A 581 18.20 25.08 -2.09
N LYS A 582 17.73 25.98 -1.22
CA LYS A 582 18.59 27.06 -0.68
C LYS A 582 19.80 26.46 0.04
N PRO A 583 20.98 27.06 -0.06
CA PRO A 583 22.12 26.61 0.73
C PRO A 583 21.77 26.56 2.23
N GLY A 584 21.94 25.40 2.84
CA GLY A 584 21.60 25.15 4.25
C GLY A 584 20.25 24.45 4.46
N ASP A 585 19.43 24.26 3.44
CA ASP A 585 18.22 23.42 3.54
C ASP A 585 18.60 21.94 3.55
N ASP A 586 18.23 21.25 4.61
CA ASP A 586 18.37 19.80 4.70
C ASP A 586 17.03 19.13 4.39
N LEU A 587 17.02 18.25 3.40
CA LEU A 587 15.84 17.45 3.05
C LEU A 587 15.63 16.24 3.98
N HIS A 588 16.57 15.99 4.89
CA HIS A 588 16.47 14.96 5.91
C HIS A 588 15.98 15.57 7.22
N ILE A 589 14.73 15.29 7.55
CA ILE A 589 14.03 15.92 8.67
C ILE A 589 13.64 14.91 9.74
N ASN A 590 13.48 15.39 10.95
CA ASN A 590 12.87 14.64 12.04
C ASN A 590 11.43 15.11 12.32
N GLU A 591 10.77 14.51 13.29
CA GLU A 591 9.38 14.81 13.64
C GLU A 591 9.12 16.28 13.99
N ARG A 592 10.12 17.01 14.46
CA ARG A 592 9.96 18.42 14.86
C ARG A 592 9.84 19.37 13.68
N THR A 593 10.42 18.99 12.56
CA THR A 593 10.48 19.81 11.35
C THR A 593 9.51 19.40 10.27
N ILE A 594 8.83 18.22 10.44
CA ILE A 594 7.87 17.73 9.46
C ILE A 594 6.72 18.73 9.25
N GLY A 595 6.58 19.22 8.03
CA GLY A 595 5.54 20.19 7.64
C GLY A 595 5.83 21.66 7.99
N SER A 596 6.98 21.98 8.58
CA SER A 596 7.43 23.36 8.84
C SER A 596 8.51 23.87 7.88
N VAL A 597 9.07 22.96 7.08
CA VAL A 597 10.17 23.23 6.15
C VAL A 597 9.61 23.70 4.80
N PHE A 598 10.27 24.67 4.17
CA PHE A 598 9.93 25.17 2.82
C PHE A 598 8.54 25.79 2.69
N ASN A 599 8.31 26.88 3.42
CA ASN A 599 7.05 27.62 3.34
C ASN A 599 6.94 28.57 2.12
N ASP A 600 8.05 28.85 1.43
CA ASP A 600 8.07 29.73 0.27
C ASP A 600 7.66 28.97 -1.00
N PRO A 601 6.43 29.14 -1.51
CA PRO A 601 6.00 28.49 -2.74
C PRO A 601 6.77 29.09 -3.92
N ILE A 602 7.28 28.23 -4.80
CA ILE A 602 7.74 28.67 -6.12
C ILE A 602 6.57 28.78 -7.08
N ALA A 603 6.69 29.68 -8.06
CA ALA A 603 5.67 29.82 -9.09
C ALA A 603 5.59 28.54 -9.94
N VAL A 604 4.41 27.99 -10.09
CA VAL A 604 4.15 26.79 -10.88
C VAL A 604 3.42 27.19 -12.17
N PRO A 605 3.88 26.74 -13.34
CA PRO A 605 3.16 26.97 -14.60
C PRO A 605 1.77 26.31 -14.61
N THR A 606 0.88 26.89 -15.40
CA THR A 606 -0.43 26.32 -15.76
C THR A 606 -0.36 25.77 -17.18
N PHE A 607 -1.33 24.95 -17.61
CA PHE A 607 -1.45 24.50 -18.99
C PHE A 607 -2.59 25.22 -19.70
N ALA A 608 -2.28 25.71 -20.91
CA ALA A 608 -3.21 26.41 -21.76
C ALA A 608 -3.80 25.49 -22.83
N GLY A 609 -5.14 25.41 -22.94
CA GLY A 609 -5.86 24.63 -23.93
C GLY A 609 -6.93 23.74 -23.34
N GLU A 610 -7.59 22.97 -24.18
CA GLU A 610 -8.59 21.99 -23.76
C GLU A 610 -7.96 20.72 -23.18
N LEU A 611 -8.53 20.15 -22.13
CA LEU A 611 -8.05 18.96 -21.43
C LEU A 611 -7.69 17.81 -22.38
N ALA A 612 -8.55 17.53 -23.36
CA ALA A 612 -8.33 16.45 -24.34
C ALA A 612 -7.15 16.71 -25.30
N GLY A 613 -6.80 17.98 -25.53
CA GLY A 613 -5.69 18.39 -26.42
C GLY A 613 -4.32 18.40 -25.75
N ILE A 614 -4.26 18.52 -24.43
CA ILE A 614 -3.01 18.62 -23.67
C ILE A 614 -2.04 17.44 -23.97
N PRO A 615 -2.46 16.16 -23.93
CA PRO A 615 -1.55 15.05 -24.19
C PRO A 615 -0.87 15.09 -25.58
N LEU A 616 -1.54 15.66 -26.58
CA LEU A 616 -1.02 15.81 -27.94
C LEU A 616 0.11 16.84 -28.04
N LYS A 617 0.20 17.73 -27.06
CA LYS A 617 1.20 18.80 -26.94
C LYS A 617 2.33 18.45 -25.95
N ILE A 618 2.40 17.21 -25.49
CA ILE A 618 3.48 16.71 -24.66
C ILE A 618 4.31 15.76 -25.52
N LYS A 619 5.59 16.06 -25.69
CA LYS A 619 6.49 15.33 -26.58
C LYS A 619 7.63 14.67 -25.81
N PRO A 620 8.08 13.47 -26.22
CA PRO A 620 9.32 12.88 -25.68
C PRO A 620 10.50 13.85 -25.87
N SER A 621 11.36 13.95 -24.87
CA SER A 621 12.50 14.87 -24.86
C SER A 621 13.70 14.26 -24.15
N GLY A 622 14.76 13.95 -24.89
CA GLY A 622 16.03 13.46 -24.34
C GLY A 622 15.96 12.03 -23.79
N ALA A 623 16.16 11.88 -22.47
CA ALA A 623 16.23 10.58 -21.81
C ALA A 623 14.89 9.84 -21.80
N HIS A 624 14.94 8.52 -21.56
CA HIS A 624 13.74 7.69 -21.40
C HIS A 624 12.79 8.23 -20.35
N LEU A 625 11.48 8.22 -20.64
CA LEU A 625 10.41 8.73 -19.80
C LEU A 625 10.51 10.23 -19.46
N THR A 626 11.30 10.98 -20.21
CA THR A 626 11.36 12.44 -20.12
C THR A 626 10.54 13.04 -21.26
N PHE A 627 9.69 13.99 -20.91
CA PHE A 627 8.80 14.66 -21.83
C PHE A 627 8.91 16.18 -21.65
N LYS A 628 8.49 16.94 -22.66
CA LYS A 628 8.39 18.40 -22.60
C LYS A 628 7.06 18.86 -23.16
N THR A 629 6.46 19.83 -22.53
CA THR A 629 5.29 20.52 -23.09
C THR A 629 5.70 21.37 -24.29
N ASP A 630 4.79 21.53 -25.25
CA ASP A 630 5.02 22.23 -26.51
C ASP A 630 3.99 23.35 -26.63
N ALA A 631 4.40 24.57 -26.32
CA ALA A 631 3.63 25.82 -26.39
C ALA A 631 2.32 25.84 -25.55
N ILE A 632 2.23 25.02 -24.51
CA ILE A 632 1.08 24.99 -23.59
C ILE A 632 1.40 25.47 -22.18
N GLY A 633 2.67 25.44 -21.75
CA GLY A 633 3.08 25.93 -20.44
C GLY A 633 2.92 27.46 -20.33
N ARG A 634 2.42 27.97 -19.22
CA ARG A 634 2.31 29.40 -18.93
C ARG A 634 2.89 29.70 -17.55
N PRO A 635 3.90 30.55 -17.38
CA PRO A 635 4.50 31.41 -18.44
C PRO A 635 5.48 30.68 -19.38
N ALA A 636 5.92 29.46 -19.07
CA ALA A 636 6.90 28.71 -19.87
C ALA A 636 6.56 27.22 -19.90
N ASP A 637 7.03 26.53 -20.93
CA ASP A 637 6.94 25.08 -21.04
C ASP A 637 7.82 24.37 -19.99
N VAL A 638 7.37 23.17 -19.56
CA VAL A 638 7.98 22.41 -18.49
C VAL A 638 8.49 21.05 -18.96
N THR A 639 9.53 20.57 -18.29
CA THR A 639 10.00 19.19 -18.42
C THR A 639 9.23 18.32 -17.46
N LEU A 640 8.70 17.19 -17.95
CA LEU A 640 7.94 16.21 -17.19
C LEU A 640 8.75 14.93 -17.05
N VAL A 641 8.85 14.43 -15.83
CA VAL A 641 9.59 13.21 -15.50
C VAL A 641 8.76 12.31 -14.60
N PRO A 642 9.04 11.00 -14.49
CA PRO A 642 8.36 10.12 -13.54
C PRO A 642 8.47 10.61 -12.11
N TYR A 643 7.37 10.59 -11.35
CA TYR A 643 7.37 11.00 -9.96
C TYR A 643 8.38 10.24 -9.09
N TYR A 644 8.60 8.95 -9.37
CA TYR A 644 9.59 8.16 -8.62
C TYR A 644 11.05 8.55 -8.91
N LYS A 645 11.32 9.30 -9.98
CA LYS A 645 12.67 9.82 -10.31
C LYS A 645 12.95 11.21 -9.71
N ILE A 646 11.92 11.88 -9.18
CA ILE A 646 12.10 13.18 -8.50
C ILE A 646 12.58 12.93 -7.06
N ALA A 647 13.68 13.58 -6.70
CA ALA A 647 14.22 13.60 -5.34
C ALA A 647 14.54 15.06 -4.93
N HIS A 648 15.76 15.49 -5.01
CA HIS A 648 16.30 16.75 -4.47
C HIS A 648 15.94 18.00 -5.30
N GLN A 649 14.69 18.13 -5.76
CA GLN A 649 14.24 19.31 -6.51
C GLN A 649 12.74 19.55 -6.32
N HIS A 650 12.34 20.80 -6.57
CA HIS A 650 10.94 21.19 -6.60
C HIS A 650 10.18 20.50 -7.72
N TYR A 651 8.93 20.15 -7.43
CA TYR A 651 8.07 19.49 -8.43
C TYR A 651 6.63 19.98 -8.38
N ASN A 652 5.88 19.71 -9.46
CA ASN A 652 4.44 19.85 -9.49
C ASN A 652 3.77 18.61 -10.08
N MET A 653 2.73 18.12 -9.39
CA MET A 653 2.01 16.91 -9.79
C MET A 653 0.72 17.20 -10.53
N TYR A 654 -0.04 18.22 -10.11
CA TYR A 654 -1.33 18.58 -10.67
C TYR A 654 -1.26 19.93 -11.36
N TRP A 655 -1.87 20.00 -12.52
CA TRP A 655 -1.82 21.16 -13.40
C TRP A 655 -3.19 21.79 -13.53
N LYS A 656 -3.26 23.10 -13.30
CA LYS A 656 -4.46 23.88 -13.63
C LYS A 656 -4.52 24.07 -15.13
N ILE A 657 -5.67 23.76 -15.73
CA ILE A 657 -5.94 23.87 -17.17
C ILE A 657 -6.75 25.14 -17.42
N GLN A 658 -6.24 25.99 -18.29
CA GLN A 658 -6.88 27.26 -18.64
C GLN A 658 -7.37 27.15 -20.09
N ASN A 659 -8.68 27.16 -20.28
CA ASN A 659 -9.26 27.30 -21.60
C ASN A 659 -8.93 28.70 -22.13
N ILE A 660 -8.30 28.75 -23.33
CA ILE A 660 -7.93 29.99 -23.99
C ILE A 660 -9.01 30.31 -25.05
#